data_8e9ddd2d8f3dfb37a3b601ea0f7b5dca
#
_entry.id   8e9ddd2d8f3dfb37a3b601ea0f7b5dca
#
_cell.length_a   1.000
_cell.length_b   1.000
_cell.length_c   1.000
_cell.angle_alpha   90.00
_cell.angle_beta   90.00
_cell.angle_gamma   90.00
#
_symmetry.space_group_name_H-M   'P 1'
#
loop_
_entity.id
_entity.type
_entity.pdbx_description
1 polymer ?
#
loop_
_entity_poly.entity_id
_entity_poly.type
_entity_poly.pdbx_seq_one_letter_code
_entity_poly.pdbx_strand_id
1 'polypeptide(L)'
;MPATRTEVDVVVVGAGPVGLFLALALRAGGATVTVLEERTEPVTESRASTLHTRTMELFAERGLLDALGPPPAGPPGHFGGLRLDLTAADPGHPHAGQWKAPQTLIESVLWRRAVAAGTDLRRGHRFTGFTEHPDRVEVEFTGADGVARRLSAGYLAGCDGEHSTVRRLAGFEFPGTDATKELLRADVRGIEVPDRRFERHPAGLAIAARGPGGVTRVMVHEYGAEVRPRTAEPDFAEIAAVWLRVTGEDISHGEPLWVNAFGNTSRQVTRYRRGRVVLAGDAAHRQLPVGGQAMNLGLQDAAELGARLTRADAPLDGYHDIRHAVGRRTLANIAAQAQLLLGGPEVEPLRAVFGELLELGPVQRHLANMISALDTPRPAAPPRRAPATHRRIAMGSLTTKTALVTGSSRGIGRAIAIRLAREGALVAVHYAGNEQAANEVVAAIEGDGGRAFAVRAELGAPGGVHELLLGLELGLKERTGGTDLNILVNNAGVMGGVAPEEVTPEQFDRLYAVNAKAPFFIVQRALANMPDGGRIINISSGLTRFANPQEVAYAMTKGAIDQLTLHYAKHLGPRGITVNSVGPGITNNGSPVFGIPEAVAQMSALSAFNRIGEPDDIAGAVAFLAGEDARWITGSYVDASGGTLLGG
;
A
#
# COMPACT_ATOMS: atom_id res chain seq x y z
N MET A 1 -17.95 3.45 37.00
CA MET A 1 -16.87 4.42 36.76
C MET A 1 -16.91 4.80 35.30
N PRO A 2 -16.85 6.05 34.87
CA PRO A 2 -16.78 6.39 33.45
C PRO A 2 -15.48 5.80 32.88
N ALA A 3 -15.58 5.14 31.73
CA ALA A 3 -14.44 4.59 31.01
C ALA A 3 -13.44 5.73 30.75
N THR A 4 -12.22 5.63 31.26
CA THR A 4 -11.14 6.56 30.98
C THR A 4 -10.84 6.47 29.50
N ARG A 5 -11.04 7.56 28.77
CA ARG A 5 -10.83 7.65 27.31
C ARG A 5 -9.35 7.38 27.00
N THR A 6 -9.05 6.48 26.07
CA THR A 6 -7.69 6.31 25.55
C THR A 6 -7.22 7.60 24.90
N GLU A 7 -5.97 8.02 25.18
CA GLU A 7 -5.41 9.25 24.59
C GLU A 7 -5.01 9.02 23.12
N VAL A 8 -4.49 7.81 22.82
CA VAL A 8 -4.09 7.40 21.46
C VAL A 8 -4.50 5.94 21.19
N ASP A 9 -4.65 5.59 19.91
CA ASP A 9 -5.00 4.22 19.56
C ASP A 9 -3.81 3.26 19.73
N VAL A 10 -2.60 3.70 19.36
CA VAL A 10 -1.40 2.86 19.42
C VAL A 10 -0.19 3.67 19.89
N VAL A 11 0.54 3.13 20.87
CA VAL A 11 1.91 3.54 21.17
C VAL A 11 2.87 2.57 20.51
N VAL A 12 3.80 3.08 19.72
CA VAL A 12 4.90 2.33 19.10
C VAL A 12 6.20 2.65 19.83
N VAL A 13 6.93 1.63 20.29
CA VAL A 13 8.25 1.81 20.90
C VAL A 13 9.32 1.45 19.90
N GLY A 14 10.21 2.42 19.61
CA GLY A 14 11.28 2.35 18.61
C GLY A 14 10.91 3.06 17.29
N ALA A 15 11.74 4.03 16.89
CA ALA A 15 11.63 4.79 15.63
C ALA A 15 12.65 4.33 14.56
N GLY A 16 13.03 3.06 14.56
CA GLY A 16 13.72 2.44 13.43
C GLY A 16 12.79 2.24 12.23
N PRO A 17 13.28 1.66 11.11
CA PRO A 17 12.51 1.49 9.88
C PRO A 17 11.16 0.81 10.09
N VAL A 18 11.12 -0.21 10.95
CA VAL A 18 9.92 -1.02 11.23
C VAL A 18 8.87 -0.20 12.00
N GLY A 19 9.27 0.48 13.07
CA GLY A 19 8.34 1.29 13.88
C GLY A 19 7.81 2.52 13.13
N LEU A 20 8.66 3.19 12.35
CA LEU A 20 8.24 4.32 11.50
C LEU A 20 7.30 3.87 10.39
N PHE A 21 7.57 2.72 9.77
CA PHE A 21 6.68 2.17 8.73
C PHE A 21 5.34 1.72 9.33
N LEU A 22 5.36 1.11 10.53
CA LEU A 22 4.13 0.78 11.27
C LEU A 22 3.32 2.04 11.59
N ALA A 23 3.96 3.11 12.07
CA ALA A 23 3.29 4.37 12.34
C ALA A 23 2.61 4.93 11.08
N LEU A 24 3.28 4.87 9.94
CA LEU A 24 2.69 5.27 8.65
C LEU A 24 1.49 4.39 8.26
N ALA A 25 1.60 3.07 8.43
CA ALA A 25 0.52 2.13 8.11
C ALA A 25 -0.71 2.38 9.01
N LEU A 26 -0.50 2.63 10.29
CA LEU A 26 -1.55 2.98 11.26
C LEU A 26 -2.20 4.32 10.92
N ARG A 27 -1.40 5.35 10.62
CA ARG A 27 -1.91 6.68 10.22
C ARG A 27 -2.70 6.63 8.92
N ALA A 28 -2.26 5.83 7.96
CA ALA A 28 -3.00 5.59 6.72
C ALA A 28 -4.38 4.95 6.99
N GLY A 29 -4.49 4.12 8.01
CA GLY A 29 -5.75 3.54 8.49
C GLY A 29 -6.57 4.44 9.41
N GLY A 30 -6.11 5.67 9.70
CA GLY A 30 -6.83 6.63 10.52
C GLY A 30 -6.54 6.57 12.03
N ALA A 31 -5.70 5.65 12.50
CA ALA A 31 -5.38 5.53 13.93
C ALA A 31 -4.53 6.71 14.43
N THR A 32 -4.72 7.10 15.67
CA THR A 32 -3.84 8.05 16.38
C THR A 32 -2.64 7.30 16.94
N VAL A 33 -1.42 7.84 16.69
CA VAL A 33 -0.17 7.12 16.98
C VAL A 33 0.84 8.03 17.66
N THR A 34 1.40 7.56 18.77
CA THR A 34 2.60 8.12 19.40
C THR A 34 3.75 7.13 19.23
N VAL A 35 4.91 7.59 18.78
CA VAL A 35 6.14 6.81 18.69
C VAL A 35 7.14 7.31 19.73
N LEU A 36 7.65 6.40 20.56
CA LEU A 36 8.68 6.67 21.56
C LEU A 36 10.03 6.17 21.04
N GLU A 37 11.03 7.04 20.99
CA GLU A 37 12.40 6.71 20.59
C GLU A 37 13.37 7.20 21.68
N GLU A 38 14.17 6.27 22.21
CA GLU A 38 15.12 6.60 23.30
C GLU A 38 16.30 7.49 22.85
N ARG A 39 16.72 7.38 21.58
CA ARG A 39 17.79 8.19 21.03
C ARG A 39 17.34 9.62 20.82
N THR A 40 18.22 10.56 21.18
CA THR A 40 18.00 11.98 20.96
C THR A 40 18.28 12.39 19.50
N GLU A 41 19.26 11.73 18.86
CA GLU A 41 19.70 12.01 17.51
C GLU A 41 19.40 10.85 16.53
N PRO A 42 19.28 11.13 15.23
CA PRO A 42 19.20 10.10 14.19
C PRO A 42 20.42 9.20 14.17
N VAL A 43 20.27 7.95 13.73
CA VAL A 43 21.39 7.05 13.48
C VAL A 43 22.19 7.54 12.28
N THR A 44 23.52 7.58 12.41
CA THR A 44 24.45 8.00 11.36
C THR A 44 25.02 6.80 10.60
N GLU A 45 25.04 5.60 11.21
CA GLU A 45 25.59 4.39 10.62
C GLU A 45 24.49 3.56 9.94
N SER A 46 24.78 3.08 8.74
CA SER A 46 23.88 2.22 8.01
C SER A 46 24.22 0.73 8.25
N ARG A 47 23.36 0.04 9.00
CA ARG A 47 23.49 -1.40 9.29
C ARG A 47 22.89 -2.27 8.19
N ALA A 48 21.91 -1.76 7.44
CA ALA A 48 21.21 -2.42 6.34
C ALA A 48 21.07 -1.49 5.15
N SER A 49 21.03 -2.07 3.94
CA SER A 49 20.90 -1.29 2.71
C SER A 49 20.18 -2.01 1.58
N THR A 50 19.71 -3.23 1.80
CA THR A 50 19.10 -4.05 0.74
C THR A 50 17.59 -4.11 0.89
N LEU A 51 16.90 -3.72 -0.18
CA LEU A 51 15.46 -3.87 -0.35
C LEU A 51 15.18 -4.97 -1.38
N HIS A 52 14.16 -5.78 -1.12
CA HIS A 52 13.72 -6.84 -1.99
C HIS A 52 12.36 -6.52 -2.62
N THR A 53 12.00 -7.25 -3.66
CA THR A 53 10.81 -7.04 -4.47
C THR A 53 9.55 -6.79 -3.64
N ARG A 54 9.24 -7.64 -2.66
CA ARG A 54 8.05 -7.45 -1.78
C ARG A 54 8.06 -6.13 -1.01
N THR A 55 9.22 -5.71 -0.52
CA THR A 55 9.35 -4.43 0.20
C THR A 55 9.22 -3.24 -0.74
N MET A 56 9.75 -3.37 -1.97
CA MET A 56 9.57 -2.35 -3.00
C MET A 56 8.11 -2.18 -3.40
N GLU A 57 7.33 -3.26 -3.49
CA GLU A 57 5.87 -3.18 -3.66
C GLU A 57 5.21 -2.38 -2.52
N LEU A 58 5.52 -2.72 -1.27
CA LEU A 58 4.97 -2.04 -0.10
C LEU A 58 5.30 -0.55 -0.07
N PHE A 59 6.49 -0.18 -0.55
CA PHE A 59 6.92 1.21 -0.65
C PHE A 59 6.24 1.93 -1.82
N ALA A 60 6.10 1.28 -2.97
CA ALA A 60 5.37 1.81 -4.13
C ALA A 60 3.91 2.12 -3.78
N GLU A 61 3.21 1.18 -3.15
CA GLU A 61 1.81 1.34 -2.72
C GLU A 61 1.57 2.53 -1.79
N ARG A 62 2.61 2.98 -1.09
CA ARG A 62 2.55 4.08 -0.11
C ARG A 62 3.20 5.37 -0.62
N GLY A 63 3.58 5.42 -1.91
CA GLY A 63 4.26 6.58 -2.50
C GLY A 63 5.60 6.90 -1.84
N LEU A 64 6.30 5.90 -1.29
CA LEU A 64 7.58 6.08 -0.61
C LEU A 64 8.75 6.02 -1.59
N LEU A 65 8.61 5.35 -2.74
CA LEU A 65 9.67 5.25 -3.76
C LEU A 65 10.03 6.61 -4.33
N ASP A 66 9.05 7.47 -4.62
CA ASP A 66 9.28 8.82 -5.13
C ASP A 66 10.12 9.67 -4.15
N ALA A 67 9.90 9.45 -2.84
CA ALA A 67 10.61 10.17 -1.78
C ALA A 67 12.03 9.64 -1.52
N LEU A 68 12.27 8.34 -1.81
CA LEU A 68 13.61 7.75 -1.76
C LEU A 68 14.46 8.13 -2.99
N GLY A 69 13.82 8.59 -4.07
CA GLY A 69 14.36 8.51 -5.41
C GLY A 69 14.41 7.05 -5.87
N PRO A 70 14.63 6.74 -7.15
CA PRO A 70 14.77 5.37 -7.62
C PRO A 70 16.05 4.77 -7.00
N PRO A 71 15.96 3.86 -6.02
CA PRO A 71 17.15 3.26 -5.46
C PRO A 71 17.86 2.46 -6.56
N PRO A 72 19.19 2.55 -6.67
CA PRO A 72 19.91 1.84 -7.71
C PRO A 72 19.75 0.33 -7.54
N ALA A 73 19.71 -0.38 -8.66
CA ALA A 73 19.77 -1.84 -8.67
C ALA A 73 21.03 -2.29 -7.92
N GLY A 74 20.87 -3.28 -7.05
CA GLY A 74 21.98 -3.91 -6.35
C GLY A 74 22.72 -4.92 -7.25
N PRO A 75 23.90 -5.35 -6.83
CA PRO A 75 24.60 -6.45 -7.50
C PRO A 75 23.72 -7.72 -7.45
N PRO A 76 24.00 -8.74 -8.27
CA PRO A 76 23.28 -10.01 -8.21
C PRO A 76 23.16 -10.51 -6.78
N GLY A 77 22.03 -11.10 -6.42
CA GLY A 77 21.80 -11.68 -5.11
C GLY A 77 22.73 -12.86 -4.81
N HIS A 78 22.53 -13.49 -3.68
CA HIS A 78 23.26 -14.71 -3.32
C HIS A 78 22.39 -15.60 -2.42
N PHE A 79 22.70 -16.88 -2.41
CA PHE A 79 22.22 -17.82 -1.41
C PHE A 79 23.43 -18.47 -0.72
N GLY A 80 23.64 -18.16 0.55
CA GLY A 80 24.81 -18.67 1.30
C GLY A 80 26.17 -18.30 0.66
N GLY A 81 26.28 -17.11 0.03
CA GLY A 81 27.49 -16.67 -0.67
C GLY A 81 27.60 -17.16 -2.13
N LEU A 82 26.79 -18.10 -2.56
CA LEU A 82 26.71 -18.54 -3.96
C LEU A 82 25.82 -17.57 -4.77
N ARG A 83 26.24 -17.24 -5.97
CA ARG A 83 25.54 -16.27 -6.84
C ARG A 83 24.11 -16.74 -7.13
N LEU A 84 23.13 -15.86 -6.98
CA LEU A 84 21.73 -16.08 -7.29
C LEU A 84 21.16 -14.84 -7.97
N ASP A 85 20.53 -15.03 -9.11
CA ASP A 85 19.79 -13.96 -9.77
C ASP A 85 18.41 -13.83 -9.14
N LEU A 86 18.17 -12.74 -8.41
CA LEU A 86 16.88 -12.49 -7.75
C LEU A 86 15.81 -12.03 -8.75
N THR A 87 16.16 -11.64 -9.97
CA THR A 87 15.16 -11.30 -11.00
C THR A 87 14.44 -12.57 -11.48
N ALA A 88 15.03 -13.74 -11.29
CA ALA A 88 14.43 -15.03 -11.64
C ALA A 88 13.16 -15.35 -10.82
N ALA A 89 12.90 -14.63 -9.71
CA ALA A 89 11.67 -14.79 -8.92
C ALA A 89 10.44 -14.48 -9.78
N ASP A 90 10.44 -13.30 -10.39
CA ASP A 90 9.43 -12.84 -11.35
C ASP A 90 10.10 -11.85 -12.32
N PRO A 91 10.57 -12.31 -13.50
CA PRO A 91 11.28 -11.45 -14.45
C PRO A 91 10.46 -10.30 -15.01
N GLY A 92 9.12 -10.42 -15.00
CA GLY A 92 8.20 -9.38 -15.47
C GLY A 92 7.83 -8.34 -14.40
N HIS A 93 8.26 -8.54 -13.16
CA HIS A 93 7.88 -7.68 -12.07
C HIS A 93 8.59 -6.30 -12.15
N PRO A 94 7.87 -5.17 -11.97
CA PRO A 94 8.46 -3.82 -12.09
C PRO A 94 9.58 -3.54 -11.08
N HIS A 95 9.65 -4.33 -10.00
CA HIS A 95 10.69 -4.26 -8.97
C HIS A 95 11.47 -5.57 -8.83
N ALA A 96 11.66 -6.30 -9.94
CA ALA A 96 12.42 -7.55 -9.93
C ALA A 96 13.87 -7.34 -9.44
N GLY A 97 14.39 -8.27 -8.62
CA GLY A 97 15.76 -8.25 -8.13
C GLY A 97 15.94 -7.68 -6.72
N GLN A 98 17.03 -6.97 -6.52
CA GLN A 98 17.32 -6.26 -5.26
C GLN A 98 17.79 -4.83 -5.52
N TRP A 99 17.56 -3.97 -4.52
CA TRP A 99 17.74 -2.53 -4.60
C TRP A 99 18.56 -2.05 -3.41
N LYS A 100 19.35 -1.00 -3.61
CA LYS A 100 20.22 -0.45 -2.57
C LYS A 100 19.74 0.92 -2.10
N ALA A 101 19.34 0.98 -0.84
CA ALA A 101 19.05 2.23 -0.16
C ALA A 101 19.62 2.15 1.27
N PRO A 102 20.52 3.04 1.68
CA PRO A 102 21.03 3.07 3.05
C PRO A 102 19.88 3.16 4.07
N GLN A 103 19.99 2.43 5.17
CA GLN A 103 18.97 2.45 6.23
C GLN A 103 18.71 3.88 6.74
N THR A 104 19.75 4.71 6.86
CA THR A 104 19.65 6.10 7.27
C THR A 104 18.77 6.94 6.35
N LEU A 105 18.84 6.70 5.02
CA LEU A 105 17.96 7.33 4.05
C LEU A 105 16.52 6.86 4.23
N ILE A 106 16.31 5.54 4.35
CA ILE A 106 14.98 4.95 4.58
C ILE A 106 14.35 5.56 5.84
N GLU A 107 15.07 5.57 6.96
CA GLU A 107 14.60 6.16 8.22
C GLU A 107 14.25 7.65 8.08
N SER A 108 15.08 8.43 7.38
CA SER A 108 14.82 9.84 7.18
C SER A 108 13.55 10.11 6.36
N VAL A 109 13.30 9.30 5.33
CA VAL A 109 12.09 9.39 4.50
C VAL A 109 10.87 8.98 5.32
N LEU A 110 10.95 7.86 6.02
CA LEU A 110 9.85 7.36 6.86
C LEU A 110 9.52 8.35 7.98
N TRP A 111 10.53 8.93 8.62
CA TRP A 111 10.36 9.95 9.66
C TRP A 111 9.59 11.16 9.12
N ARG A 112 10.06 11.77 8.03
CA ARG A 112 9.39 12.93 7.42
C ARG A 112 7.95 12.63 7.02
N ARG A 113 7.72 11.46 6.45
CA ARG A 113 6.37 11.02 6.06
C ARG A 113 5.48 10.77 7.27
N ALA A 114 6.00 10.19 8.36
CA ALA A 114 5.24 9.97 9.59
C ALA A 114 4.85 11.29 10.27
N VAL A 115 5.77 12.27 10.32
CA VAL A 115 5.46 13.63 10.79
C VAL A 115 4.37 14.27 9.92
N ALA A 116 4.52 14.23 8.59
CA ALA A 116 3.54 14.77 7.66
C ALA A 116 2.16 14.09 7.78
N ALA A 117 2.13 12.80 8.15
CA ALA A 117 0.89 12.06 8.43
C ALA A 117 0.28 12.38 9.81
N GLY A 118 0.90 13.24 10.61
CA GLY A 118 0.41 13.65 11.93
C GLY A 118 0.69 12.60 13.02
N THR A 119 1.77 11.83 12.90
CA THR A 119 2.27 10.98 13.99
C THR A 119 2.94 11.84 15.06
N ASP A 120 2.66 11.58 16.33
CA ASP A 120 3.37 12.16 17.47
C ASP A 120 4.70 11.40 17.68
N LEU A 121 5.80 11.95 17.14
CA LEU A 121 7.13 11.35 17.21
C LEU A 121 7.97 12.01 18.32
N ARG A 122 8.36 11.23 19.32
CA ARG A 122 9.06 11.68 20.51
C ARG A 122 10.46 11.07 20.61
N ARG A 123 11.51 11.81 20.22
CA ARG A 123 12.90 11.44 20.47
C ARG A 123 13.34 11.77 21.91
N GLY A 124 14.33 11.04 22.43
CA GLY A 124 14.79 11.16 23.81
C GLY A 124 13.76 10.66 24.84
N HIS A 125 12.79 9.87 24.38
CA HIS A 125 11.74 9.32 25.23
C HIS A 125 11.91 7.81 25.36
N ARG A 126 12.40 7.38 26.53
CA ARG A 126 12.72 5.99 26.81
C ARG A 126 11.52 5.27 27.45
N PHE A 127 11.02 4.26 26.79
CA PHE A 127 10.02 3.35 27.35
C PHE A 127 10.57 2.64 28.61
N THR A 128 9.80 2.63 29.69
CA THR A 128 10.22 2.06 30.99
C THR A 128 9.30 0.98 31.51
N GLY A 129 8.02 0.98 31.08
CA GLY A 129 7.06 0.01 31.57
C GLY A 129 5.67 0.19 30.97
N PHE A 130 4.78 -0.71 31.33
CA PHE A 130 3.36 -0.60 31.01
C PHE A 130 2.51 -1.36 32.02
N THR A 131 1.23 -0.97 32.08
CA THR A 131 0.19 -1.70 32.82
C THR A 131 -0.95 -2.01 31.84
N GLU A 132 -1.31 -3.28 31.71
CA GLU A 132 -2.41 -3.69 30.83
C GLU A 132 -3.73 -3.72 31.61
N HIS A 133 -4.77 -3.15 30.99
CA HIS A 133 -6.17 -3.16 31.45
C HIS A 133 -7.04 -3.88 30.39
N PRO A 134 -8.27 -4.29 30.73
CA PRO A 134 -9.13 -4.98 29.77
C PRO A 134 -9.39 -4.20 28.48
N ASP A 135 -9.46 -2.87 28.55
CA ASP A 135 -9.83 -1.97 27.45
C ASP A 135 -8.68 -1.12 26.92
N ARG A 136 -7.55 -1.02 27.63
CA ARG A 136 -6.43 -0.15 27.28
C ARG A 136 -5.09 -0.68 27.83
N VAL A 137 -4.02 0.00 27.46
CA VAL A 137 -2.68 -0.16 28.07
C VAL A 137 -2.19 1.22 28.52
N GLU A 138 -1.68 1.32 29.74
CA GLU A 138 -0.97 2.51 30.24
C GLU A 138 0.52 2.31 30.03
N VAL A 139 1.12 3.16 29.21
CA VAL A 139 2.52 3.11 28.81
C VAL A 139 3.31 4.11 29.63
N GLU A 140 4.38 3.65 30.28
CA GLU A 140 5.28 4.45 31.12
C GLU A 140 6.58 4.72 30.35
N PHE A 141 7.03 5.97 30.39
CA PHE A 141 8.28 6.37 29.73
C PHE A 141 8.92 7.55 30.44
N THR A 142 10.23 7.70 30.29
CA THR A 142 10.97 8.85 30.75
C THR A 142 11.23 9.79 29.57
N GLY A 143 10.86 11.06 29.69
CA GLY A 143 11.07 12.07 28.65
C GLY A 143 12.55 12.49 28.55
N ALA A 144 12.87 13.31 27.53
CA ALA A 144 14.22 13.85 27.31
C ALA A 144 14.73 14.70 28.49
N ASP A 145 13.82 15.25 29.30
CA ASP A 145 14.09 15.99 30.54
C ASP A 145 14.27 15.10 31.77
N GLY A 146 14.26 13.77 31.62
CA GLY A 146 14.39 12.82 32.72
C GLY A 146 13.12 12.61 33.54
N VAL A 147 12.00 13.27 33.20
CA VAL A 147 10.75 13.16 33.93
C VAL A 147 9.96 11.93 33.49
N ALA A 148 9.49 11.15 34.46
CA ALA A 148 8.59 10.01 34.20
C ALA A 148 7.20 10.51 33.81
N ARG A 149 6.63 9.88 32.77
CA ARG A 149 5.33 10.20 32.18
C ARG A 149 4.53 8.93 31.88
N ARG A 150 3.22 9.10 31.70
CA ARG A 150 2.31 8.02 31.29
C ARG A 150 1.45 8.47 30.12
N LEU A 151 1.05 7.50 29.29
CA LEU A 151 0.18 7.68 28.14
C LEU A 151 -0.77 6.48 28.06
N SER A 152 -2.08 6.73 27.92
CA SER A 152 -3.09 5.68 27.76
C SER A 152 -3.31 5.38 26.28
N ALA A 153 -3.20 4.10 25.90
CA ALA A 153 -3.34 3.65 24.52
C ALA A 153 -4.24 2.44 24.36
N GLY A 154 -4.80 2.23 23.17
CA GLY A 154 -5.52 1.02 22.83
C GLY A 154 -4.60 -0.20 22.74
N TYR A 155 -3.41 -0.03 22.16
CA TYR A 155 -2.39 -1.08 21.97
C TYR A 155 -0.98 -0.52 22.18
N LEU A 156 -0.06 -1.43 22.57
CA LEU A 156 1.38 -1.18 22.65
C LEU A 156 2.10 -2.06 21.62
N ALA A 157 2.82 -1.45 20.68
CA ALA A 157 3.60 -2.14 19.66
C ALA A 157 5.10 -2.02 19.94
N GLY A 158 5.79 -3.13 20.20
CA GLY A 158 7.23 -3.19 20.35
C GLY A 158 7.92 -3.35 19.00
N CYS A 159 8.65 -2.30 18.60
CA CYS A 159 9.52 -2.23 17.43
C CYS A 159 10.94 -1.79 17.85
N ASP A 160 11.32 -2.08 19.08
CA ASP A 160 12.49 -1.60 19.83
C ASP A 160 13.73 -2.51 19.68
N GLY A 161 13.77 -3.25 18.57
CA GLY A 161 14.96 -3.99 18.14
C GLY A 161 15.25 -5.28 18.91
N GLU A 162 16.42 -5.83 18.65
CA GLU A 162 16.83 -7.17 19.15
C GLU A 162 16.87 -7.28 20.67
N HIS A 163 17.12 -6.19 21.38
CA HIS A 163 17.15 -6.10 22.85
C HIS A 163 15.82 -5.63 23.46
N SER A 164 14.73 -5.78 22.73
CA SER A 164 13.40 -5.26 23.05
C SER A 164 13.05 -5.29 24.54
N THR A 165 12.82 -4.13 25.10
CA THR A 165 12.31 -3.95 26.46
C THR A 165 10.84 -4.31 26.54
N VAL A 166 10.06 -4.00 25.50
CA VAL A 166 8.65 -4.37 25.40
C VAL A 166 8.51 -5.90 25.48
N ARG A 167 9.28 -6.66 24.67
CA ARG A 167 9.27 -8.12 24.69
C ARG A 167 9.52 -8.68 26.07
N ARG A 168 10.57 -8.19 26.76
CA ARG A 168 10.98 -8.68 28.07
C ARG A 168 9.95 -8.38 29.15
N LEU A 169 9.47 -7.15 29.21
CA LEU A 169 8.50 -6.74 30.23
C LEU A 169 7.12 -7.39 30.03
N ALA A 170 6.71 -7.61 28.78
CA ALA A 170 5.47 -8.32 28.48
C ALA A 170 5.56 -9.85 28.65
N GLY A 171 6.76 -10.39 28.98
CA GLY A 171 6.97 -11.80 29.22
C GLY A 171 6.77 -12.70 28.00
N PHE A 172 7.14 -12.20 26.81
CA PHE A 172 7.18 -13.04 25.61
C PHE A 172 8.34 -14.02 25.68
N GLU A 173 8.06 -15.29 25.44
CA GLU A 173 9.09 -16.29 25.25
C GLU A 173 9.81 -16.08 23.92
N PHE A 174 11.13 -16.19 23.94
CA PHE A 174 12.00 -15.95 22.78
C PHE A 174 12.98 -17.12 22.57
N PRO A 175 12.46 -18.33 22.28
CA PRO A 175 13.29 -19.50 22.05
C PRO A 175 14.11 -19.38 20.76
N GLY A 176 15.17 -20.20 20.71
CA GLY A 176 16.06 -20.31 19.57
C GLY A 176 17.47 -20.71 19.95
N THR A 177 18.44 -20.38 19.12
CA THR A 177 19.85 -20.72 19.29
C THR A 177 20.70 -19.47 19.46
N ASP A 178 21.67 -19.52 20.34
CA ASP A 178 22.68 -18.49 20.45
C ASP A 178 23.70 -18.57 19.30
N ALA A 179 24.48 -17.50 19.13
CA ALA A 179 25.51 -17.46 18.11
C ALA A 179 26.58 -18.52 18.38
N THR A 180 26.88 -19.32 17.37
CA THR A 180 28.01 -20.26 17.31
C THR A 180 29.07 -19.81 16.32
N LYS A 181 28.78 -18.76 15.50
CA LYS A 181 29.65 -18.16 14.51
C LYS A 181 29.46 -16.66 14.56
N GLU A 182 30.55 -15.92 14.35
CA GLU A 182 30.55 -14.46 14.41
C GLU A 182 31.24 -13.89 13.16
N LEU A 183 30.75 -12.76 12.67
CA LEU A 183 31.44 -11.91 11.71
C LEU A 183 31.82 -10.61 12.39
N LEU A 184 33.08 -10.22 12.22
CA LEU A 184 33.63 -8.94 12.61
C LEU A 184 33.53 -8.00 11.41
N ARG A 185 33.19 -6.74 11.63
CA ARG A 185 33.02 -5.73 10.58
C ARG A 185 33.63 -4.41 11.00
N ALA A 186 34.32 -3.77 10.05
CA ALA A 186 34.79 -2.41 10.20
C ALA A 186 34.59 -1.59 8.92
N ASP A 187 34.32 -0.31 9.07
CA ASP A 187 34.47 0.71 8.03
C ASP A 187 35.79 1.43 8.29
N VAL A 188 36.72 1.33 7.34
CA VAL A 188 38.14 1.70 7.52
C VAL A 188 38.56 2.66 6.40
N ARG A 189 39.28 3.72 6.75
CA ARG A 189 39.93 4.63 5.80
C ARG A 189 41.42 4.31 5.73
N GLY A 190 42.03 4.60 4.58
CA GLY A 190 43.49 4.47 4.44
C GLY A 190 44.02 3.05 4.23
N ILE A 191 43.14 2.08 3.92
CA ILE A 191 43.54 0.73 3.54
C ILE A 191 43.34 0.49 2.05
N GLU A 192 44.20 -0.33 1.47
CA GLU A 192 44.08 -0.78 0.07
C GLU A 192 43.98 -2.30 0.04
N VAL A 193 42.76 -2.79 -0.04
CA VAL A 193 42.46 -4.22 -0.22
C VAL A 193 41.55 -4.39 -1.44
N PRO A 194 41.68 -5.48 -2.21
CA PRO A 194 40.78 -5.74 -3.34
C PRO A 194 39.35 -5.94 -2.90
N ASP A 195 38.39 -5.52 -3.75
CA ASP A 195 36.98 -5.83 -3.52
C ASP A 195 36.77 -7.35 -3.51
N ARG A 196 36.12 -7.84 -2.47
CA ARG A 196 35.81 -9.25 -2.25
C ARG A 196 34.34 -9.42 -1.95
N ARG A 197 33.74 -10.37 -2.63
CA ARG A 197 32.35 -10.72 -2.35
C ARG A 197 32.26 -12.17 -1.89
N PHE A 198 32.18 -12.37 -0.55
CA PHE A 198 32.13 -13.70 0.08
C PHE A 198 33.31 -14.60 -0.33
N GLU A 199 34.51 -14.05 -0.36
CA GLU A 199 35.70 -14.80 -0.72
C GLU A 199 36.10 -15.73 0.41
N ARG A 200 36.20 -17.01 0.11
CA ARG A 200 36.57 -18.05 1.06
C ARG A 200 38.06 -18.32 0.97
N HIS A 201 38.69 -18.25 2.11
CA HIS A 201 40.10 -18.58 2.35
C HIS A 201 40.21 -19.89 3.15
N PRO A 202 41.37 -20.55 3.21
CA PRO A 202 41.54 -21.77 4.02
C PRO A 202 41.18 -21.58 5.51
N ALA A 203 41.42 -20.36 6.05
CA ALA A 203 41.19 -20.05 7.46
C ALA A 203 39.87 -19.32 7.72
N GLY A 204 39.14 -18.88 6.71
CA GLY A 204 37.93 -18.09 6.96
C GLY A 204 37.26 -17.52 5.72
N LEU A 205 36.36 -16.61 5.94
CA LEU A 205 35.62 -15.85 4.94
C LEU A 205 35.99 -14.37 5.04
N ALA A 206 36.26 -13.71 3.92
CA ALA A 206 36.52 -12.29 3.83
C ALA A 206 35.57 -11.59 2.85
N ILE A 207 35.13 -10.41 3.20
CA ILE A 207 34.34 -9.51 2.35
C ILE A 207 34.97 -8.13 2.43
N ALA A 208 35.20 -7.47 1.27
CA ALA A 208 35.66 -6.11 1.20
C ALA A 208 34.89 -5.37 0.12
N ALA A 209 34.46 -4.14 0.41
CA ALA A 209 33.80 -3.29 -0.56
C ALA A 209 34.23 -1.83 -0.36
N ARG A 210 34.79 -1.24 -1.42
CA ARG A 210 35.15 0.17 -1.42
C ARG A 210 33.92 1.05 -1.61
N GLY A 211 33.67 1.91 -0.65
CA GLY A 211 32.58 2.86 -0.67
C GLY A 211 32.99 4.27 -1.10
N PRO A 212 32.05 5.21 -1.16
CA PRO A 212 32.34 6.61 -1.41
C PRO A 212 33.28 7.21 -0.34
N GLY A 213 34.10 8.20 -0.76
CA GLY A 213 35.00 8.90 0.16
C GLY A 213 36.22 8.12 0.63
N GLY A 214 36.59 7.03 -0.07
CA GLY A 214 37.77 6.25 0.24
C GLY A 214 37.65 5.35 1.48
N VAL A 215 36.43 5.12 1.94
CA VAL A 215 36.13 4.20 3.04
C VAL A 215 35.95 2.78 2.49
N THR A 216 36.66 1.81 3.05
CA THR A 216 36.49 0.40 2.71
C THR A 216 35.79 -0.33 3.86
N ARG A 217 34.66 -0.95 3.57
CA ARG A 217 33.99 -1.87 4.51
C ARG A 217 34.62 -3.23 4.43
N VAL A 218 35.14 -3.73 5.52
CA VAL A 218 35.67 -5.09 5.65
C VAL A 218 34.79 -5.90 6.58
N MET A 219 34.57 -7.18 6.25
CA MET A 219 33.94 -8.15 7.15
C MET A 219 34.73 -9.45 7.09
N VAL A 220 34.95 -10.07 8.23
CA VAL A 220 35.75 -11.31 8.33
C VAL A 220 35.14 -12.28 9.32
N HIS A 221 35.18 -13.56 8.97
CA HIS A 221 34.85 -14.70 9.83
C HIS A 221 35.98 -15.71 9.80
N GLU A 222 36.49 -16.09 10.97
CA GLU A 222 37.53 -17.12 11.12
C GLU A 222 36.89 -18.48 11.41
N TYR A 223 37.22 -19.51 10.64
CA TYR A 223 36.65 -20.84 10.83
C TYR A 223 37.14 -21.48 12.15
N GLY A 224 36.21 -22.11 12.83
CA GLY A 224 36.53 -22.79 14.11
C GLY A 224 36.75 -21.88 15.31
N ALA A 225 36.67 -20.53 15.12
CA ALA A 225 36.77 -19.61 16.24
C ALA A 225 35.56 -19.75 17.20
N GLU A 226 35.82 -19.80 18.50
CA GLU A 226 34.76 -19.78 19.53
C GLU A 226 34.14 -18.39 19.63
N VAL A 227 32.82 -18.35 19.60
CA VAL A 227 32.05 -17.10 19.83
C VAL A 227 31.97 -16.87 21.35
N ARG A 228 32.49 -15.73 21.78
CA ARG A 228 32.39 -15.29 23.18
C ARG A 228 31.28 -14.26 23.36
N PRO A 229 30.50 -14.32 24.44
CA PRO A 229 29.56 -13.27 24.76
C PRO A 229 30.28 -11.90 24.82
N ARG A 230 29.85 -10.95 24.00
CA ARG A 230 30.41 -9.59 23.99
C ARG A 230 29.62 -8.69 24.94
N THR A 231 30.33 -7.90 25.73
CA THR A 231 29.79 -6.80 26.54
C THR A 231 30.00 -5.44 25.93
N ALA A 232 30.84 -5.36 24.87
CA ALA A 232 31.14 -4.17 24.08
C ALA A 232 31.41 -4.54 22.62
N GLU A 233 31.42 -3.55 21.72
CA GLU A 233 31.85 -3.75 20.32
C GLU A 233 33.32 -4.20 20.27
N PRO A 234 33.73 -4.93 19.19
CA PRO A 234 35.11 -5.38 19.04
C PRO A 234 36.07 -4.19 18.92
N ASP A 235 37.31 -4.39 19.36
CA ASP A 235 38.41 -3.48 19.06
C ASP A 235 38.84 -3.68 17.58
N PHE A 236 39.23 -2.59 16.91
CA PHE A 236 39.75 -2.66 15.52
C PHE A 236 41.03 -3.51 15.43
N ALA A 237 41.88 -3.50 16.46
CA ALA A 237 43.07 -4.37 16.50
C ALA A 237 42.68 -5.87 16.46
N GLU A 238 41.59 -6.27 17.10
CA GLU A 238 41.02 -7.64 17.01
C GLU A 238 40.61 -7.94 15.57
N ILE A 239 39.88 -7.02 14.92
CA ILE A 239 39.42 -7.18 13.53
C ILE A 239 40.60 -7.31 12.56
N ALA A 240 41.61 -6.44 12.70
CA ALA A 240 42.80 -6.45 11.87
C ALA A 240 43.60 -7.74 12.04
N ALA A 241 43.73 -8.25 13.28
CA ALA A 241 44.41 -9.51 13.57
C ALA A 241 43.69 -10.73 12.94
N VAL A 242 42.34 -10.74 13.00
CA VAL A 242 41.54 -11.82 12.36
C VAL A 242 41.64 -11.69 10.84
N TRP A 243 41.59 -10.45 10.29
CA TRP A 243 41.76 -10.20 8.87
C TRP A 243 43.10 -10.73 8.35
N LEU A 244 44.19 -10.41 9.07
CA LEU A 244 45.53 -10.89 8.71
C LEU A 244 45.61 -12.43 8.69
N ARG A 245 45.05 -13.11 9.73
CA ARG A 245 45.04 -14.57 9.78
C ARG A 245 44.26 -15.22 8.62
N VAL A 246 43.16 -14.57 8.22
CA VAL A 246 42.28 -15.12 7.18
C VAL A 246 42.82 -14.82 5.77
N THR A 247 43.24 -13.58 5.51
CA THR A 247 43.58 -13.12 4.15
C THR A 247 45.07 -13.02 3.88
N GLY A 248 45.91 -12.95 4.92
CA GLY A 248 47.34 -12.65 4.81
C GLY A 248 47.66 -11.15 4.63
N GLU A 249 46.66 -10.27 4.66
CA GLU A 249 46.83 -8.83 4.45
C GLU A 249 46.80 -8.08 5.77
N ASP A 250 47.68 -7.11 5.96
CA ASP A 250 47.70 -6.23 7.11
C ASP A 250 46.90 -4.95 6.88
N ILE A 251 45.83 -4.75 7.64
CA ILE A 251 44.99 -3.56 7.64
C ILE A 251 45.14 -2.74 8.94
N SER A 252 46.06 -3.11 9.84
CA SER A 252 46.22 -2.48 11.17
C SER A 252 46.57 -1.00 11.11
N HIS A 253 47.15 -0.55 10.00
CA HIS A 253 47.49 0.87 9.74
C HIS A 253 46.29 1.75 9.38
N GLY A 254 45.12 1.15 9.12
CA GLY A 254 43.91 1.87 8.74
C GLY A 254 43.27 2.64 9.89
N GLU A 255 42.54 3.70 9.56
CA GLU A 255 41.72 4.50 10.50
C GLU A 255 40.32 3.90 10.57
N PRO A 256 39.90 3.24 11.69
CA PRO A 256 38.56 2.75 11.83
C PRO A 256 37.60 3.91 12.07
N LEU A 257 36.54 3.99 11.25
CA LEU A 257 35.46 4.95 11.44
C LEU A 257 34.32 4.33 12.25
N TRP A 258 34.16 3.03 12.14
CA TRP A 258 33.12 2.26 12.83
C TRP A 258 33.49 0.79 12.86
N VAL A 259 33.17 0.12 13.97
CA VAL A 259 33.38 -1.31 14.20
C VAL A 259 32.11 -1.96 14.73
N ASN A 260 31.92 -3.23 14.43
CA ASN A 260 30.78 -4.00 14.91
C ASN A 260 31.02 -5.50 14.78
N ALA A 261 30.36 -6.28 15.63
CA ALA A 261 30.28 -7.72 15.51
C ALA A 261 28.83 -8.20 15.48
N PHE A 262 28.55 -9.25 14.72
CA PHE A 262 27.25 -9.88 14.70
C PHE A 262 27.35 -11.38 14.45
N GLY A 263 26.52 -12.14 15.14
CA GLY A 263 26.53 -13.59 15.10
C GLY A 263 25.33 -14.20 14.37
N ASN A 264 25.38 -15.52 14.22
CA ASN A 264 24.31 -16.31 13.62
C ASN A 264 23.21 -16.71 14.63
N THR A 265 22.98 -15.90 15.67
CA THR A 265 21.83 -16.07 16.56
C THR A 265 20.54 -16.22 15.74
N SER A 266 19.71 -17.20 16.13
CA SER A 266 18.43 -17.43 15.48
C SER A 266 17.35 -17.64 16.55
N ARG A 267 16.45 -16.66 16.72
CA ARG A 267 15.41 -16.67 17.75
C ARG A 267 14.11 -16.09 17.17
N GLN A 268 12.99 -16.63 17.61
CA GLN A 268 11.66 -16.12 17.29
C GLN A 268 10.74 -16.21 18.49
N VAL A 269 9.91 -15.20 18.74
CA VAL A 269 8.90 -15.27 19.81
C VAL A 269 7.88 -16.37 19.51
N THR A 270 7.42 -17.07 20.56
CA THR A 270 6.38 -18.10 20.44
C THR A 270 5.04 -17.51 20.02
N ARG A 271 4.81 -16.24 20.32
CA ARG A 271 3.61 -15.47 19.94
C ARG A 271 3.99 -14.05 19.56
N TYR A 272 3.34 -13.48 18.54
CA TYR A 272 3.54 -12.08 18.12
C TYR A 272 2.61 -11.11 18.84
N ARG A 273 1.62 -11.65 19.55
CA ARG A 273 0.65 -10.89 20.34
C ARG A 273 0.42 -11.54 21.68
N ARG A 274 0.29 -10.70 22.73
CA ARG A 274 -0.15 -11.08 24.07
C ARG A 274 -1.05 -9.95 24.58
N GLY A 275 -2.36 -10.22 24.71
CA GLY A 275 -3.33 -9.19 25.06
C GLY A 275 -3.32 -7.99 24.10
N ARG A 276 -3.00 -6.82 24.64
CA ARG A 276 -2.88 -5.55 23.91
C ARG A 276 -1.44 -5.21 23.52
N VAL A 277 -0.50 -6.09 23.80
CA VAL A 277 0.91 -5.91 23.41
C VAL A 277 1.21 -6.76 22.18
N VAL A 278 1.83 -6.13 21.16
CA VAL A 278 2.20 -6.75 19.89
C VAL A 278 3.67 -6.46 19.56
N LEU A 279 4.33 -7.36 18.84
CA LEU A 279 5.74 -7.21 18.46
C LEU A 279 5.91 -7.26 16.95
N ALA A 280 6.87 -6.50 16.40
CA ALA A 280 7.23 -6.52 14.99
C ALA A 280 8.75 -6.33 14.79
N GLY A 281 9.28 -6.88 13.70
CA GLY A 281 10.70 -6.79 13.37
C GLY A 281 11.60 -7.51 14.38
N ASP A 282 12.78 -6.93 14.62
CA ASP A 282 13.80 -7.56 15.48
C ASP A 282 13.36 -7.73 16.95
N ALA A 283 12.29 -7.06 17.38
CA ALA A 283 11.63 -7.33 18.65
C ALA A 283 10.95 -8.70 18.68
N ALA A 284 10.48 -9.20 17.54
CA ALA A 284 9.80 -10.49 17.40
C ALA A 284 10.72 -11.61 16.90
N HIS A 285 11.76 -11.31 16.14
CA HIS A 285 12.70 -12.30 15.58
C HIS A 285 14.10 -11.73 15.43
N ARG A 286 15.10 -12.56 15.70
CA ARG A 286 16.52 -12.23 15.56
C ARG A 286 17.21 -13.26 14.69
N GLN A 287 17.98 -12.80 13.72
CA GLN A 287 18.69 -13.64 12.75
C GLN A 287 19.96 -12.99 12.22
N LEU A 288 20.84 -13.81 11.62
CA LEU A 288 22.00 -13.32 10.88
C LEU A 288 21.52 -12.40 9.74
N PRO A 289 22.11 -11.21 9.53
CA PRO A 289 21.70 -10.27 8.47
C PRO A 289 22.17 -10.71 7.07
N VAL A 290 22.15 -12.00 6.77
CA VAL A 290 22.50 -12.57 5.47
C VAL A 290 21.42 -12.30 4.44
N GLY A 291 21.81 -11.95 3.23
CA GLY A 291 20.88 -11.66 2.13
C GLY A 291 19.98 -10.45 2.35
N GLY A 292 20.20 -9.64 3.39
CA GLY A 292 19.42 -8.43 3.67
C GLY A 292 17.97 -8.69 4.12
N GLN A 293 17.63 -9.89 4.61
CA GLN A 293 16.24 -10.28 4.85
C GLN A 293 15.62 -9.69 6.13
N ALA A 294 16.42 -9.34 7.16
CA ALA A 294 15.91 -8.91 8.45
C ALA A 294 15.00 -7.67 8.37
N MET A 295 15.50 -6.59 7.81
CA MET A 295 14.73 -5.35 7.65
C MET A 295 13.49 -5.57 6.76
N ASN A 296 13.62 -6.34 5.67
CA ASN A 296 12.52 -6.65 4.76
C ASN A 296 11.39 -7.43 5.46
N LEU A 297 11.74 -8.41 6.30
CA LEU A 297 10.78 -9.18 7.11
C LEU A 297 10.04 -8.28 8.09
N GLY A 298 10.77 -7.41 8.81
CA GLY A 298 10.20 -6.49 9.79
C GLY A 298 9.27 -5.44 9.14
N LEU A 299 9.59 -4.93 7.95
CA LEU A 299 8.72 -4.01 7.21
C LEU A 299 7.42 -4.69 6.77
N GLN A 300 7.46 -5.97 6.42
CA GLN A 300 6.28 -6.77 6.14
C GLN A 300 5.45 -7.04 7.41
N ASP A 301 6.09 -7.26 8.57
CA ASP A 301 5.39 -7.36 9.85
C ASP A 301 4.61 -6.07 10.14
N ALA A 302 5.27 -4.92 9.97
CA ALA A 302 4.67 -3.62 10.20
C ALA A 302 3.49 -3.33 9.24
N ALA A 303 3.60 -3.77 7.97
CA ALA A 303 2.52 -3.65 7.00
C ALA A 303 1.28 -4.45 7.43
N GLU A 304 1.46 -5.71 7.78
CA GLU A 304 0.39 -6.62 8.22
C GLU A 304 -0.24 -6.14 9.54
N LEU A 305 0.59 -5.78 10.52
CA LEU A 305 0.12 -5.31 11.82
C LEU A 305 -0.69 -4.01 11.69
N GLY A 306 -0.18 -3.04 10.91
CA GLY A 306 -0.86 -1.78 10.69
C GLY A 306 -2.22 -1.96 10.02
N ALA A 307 -2.32 -2.85 9.04
CA ALA A 307 -3.58 -3.16 8.40
C ALA A 307 -4.59 -3.79 9.39
N ARG A 308 -4.15 -4.74 10.23
CA ARG A 308 -5.05 -5.42 11.19
C ARG A 308 -5.47 -4.57 12.37
N LEU A 309 -4.63 -3.66 12.83
CA LEU A 309 -4.99 -2.73 13.91
C LEU A 309 -5.98 -1.64 13.45
N THR A 310 -6.13 -1.44 12.13
CA THR A 310 -6.96 -0.36 11.58
C THR A 310 -8.18 -0.86 10.82
N ARG A 311 -8.33 -2.18 10.61
CA ARG A 311 -9.47 -2.78 9.90
C ARG A 311 -10.36 -3.55 10.85
N ALA A 312 -11.67 -3.22 10.84
CA ALA A 312 -12.66 -3.92 11.66
C ALA A 312 -12.92 -5.37 11.19
N ASP A 313 -12.70 -5.66 9.91
CA ASP A 313 -12.92 -6.96 9.27
C ASP A 313 -11.72 -7.90 9.33
N ALA A 314 -10.58 -7.46 9.85
CA ALA A 314 -9.37 -8.25 9.95
C ALA A 314 -8.98 -8.49 11.43
N PRO A 315 -9.36 -9.62 12.03
CA PRO A 315 -9.06 -9.90 13.42
C PRO A 315 -7.55 -9.90 13.68
N LEU A 316 -7.14 -9.24 14.77
CA LEU A 316 -5.72 -9.09 15.13
C LEU A 316 -5.06 -10.44 15.42
N ASP A 317 -5.81 -11.48 15.79
CA ASP A 317 -5.28 -12.83 16.07
C ASP A 317 -4.61 -13.45 14.83
N GLY A 318 -5.13 -13.21 13.63
CA GLY A 318 -4.49 -13.65 12.39
C GLY A 318 -3.12 -13.01 12.09
N TYR A 319 -2.72 -11.96 12.82
CA TYR A 319 -1.36 -11.40 12.75
C TYR A 319 -0.32 -12.41 13.17
N HIS A 320 -0.54 -13.06 14.32
CA HIS A 320 0.37 -14.11 14.81
C HIS A 320 0.49 -15.25 13.79
N ASP A 321 -0.64 -15.80 13.33
CA ASP A 321 -0.64 -17.00 12.48
C ASP A 321 0.16 -16.80 11.20
N ILE A 322 -0.06 -15.66 10.54
CA ILE A 322 0.62 -15.34 9.28
C ILE A 322 2.10 -15.02 9.54
N ARG A 323 2.39 -14.07 10.46
CA ARG A 323 3.76 -13.56 10.61
C ARG A 323 4.69 -14.54 11.30
N HIS A 324 4.17 -15.35 12.24
CA HIS A 324 4.95 -16.42 12.84
C HIS A 324 5.36 -17.49 11.83
N ALA A 325 4.46 -17.91 10.94
CA ALA A 325 4.77 -18.88 9.89
C ALA A 325 5.80 -18.32 8.88
N VAL A 326 5.64 -17.07 8.44
CA VAL A 326 6.60 -16.38 7.56
C VAL A 326 7.95 -16.22 8.23
N GLY A 327 7.98 -15.76 9.49
CA GLY A 327 9.22 -15.61 10.27
C GLY A 327 9.96 -16.94 10.40
N ARG A 328 9.28 -18.01 10.80
CA ARG A 328 9.85 -19.36 10.91
C ARG A 328 10.48 -19.82 9.59
N ARG A 329 9.78 -19.63 8.45
CA ARG A 329 10.29 -19.97 7.12
C ARG A 329 11.55 -19.15 6.78
N THR A 330 11.52 -17.84 7.04
CA THR A 330 12.66 -16.95 6.79
C THR A 330 13.87 -17.32 7.67
N LEU A 331 13.67 -17.62 8.94
CA LEU A 331 14.74 -18.03 9.84
C LEU A 331 15.38 -19.36 9.39
N ALA A 332 14.57 -20.33 8.95
CA ALA A 332 15.06 -21.60 8.41
C ALA A 332 15.90 -21.38 7.13
N ASN A 333 15.44 -20.51 6.24
CA ASN A 333 16.20 -20.10 5.05
C ASN A 333 17.54 -19.45 5.44
N ILE A 334 17.53 -18.50 6.38
CA ILE A 334 18.74 -17.81 6.85
C ILE A 334 19.70 -18.80 7.53
N ALA A 335 19.19 -19.75 8.31
CA ALA A 335 20.03 -20.79 8.93
C ALA A 335 20.74 -21.66 7.88
N ALA A 336 20.03 -22.05 6.81
CA ALA A 336 20.64 -22.78 5.69
C ALA A 336 21.72 -21.95 4.99
N GLN A 337 21.45 -20.67 4.73
CA GLN A 337 22.45 -19.76 4.15
C GLN A 337 23.66 -19.57 5.07
N ALA A 338 23.45 -19.47 6.38
CA ALA A 338 24.53 -19.35 7.36
C ALA A 338 25.46 -20.58 7.35
N GLN A 339 24.91 -21.79 7.19
CA GLN A 339 25.74 -23.01 7.08
C GLN A 339 26.61 -22.96 5.83
N LEU A 340 26.04 -22.60 4.68
CA LEU A 340 26.81 -22.49 3.42
C LEU A 340 27.83 -21.36 3.45
N LEU A 341 27.53 -20.24 4.09
CA LEU A 341 28.38 -19.05 4.10
C LEU A 341 29.52 -19.16 5.11
N LEU A 342 29.19 -19.55 6.35
CA LEU A 342 30.09 -19.51 7.51
C LEU A 342 30.63 -20.90 7.92
N GLY A 343 30.25 -21.98 7.21
CA GLY A 343 30.85 -23.29 7.40
C GLY A 343 32.29 -23.29 6.93
N GLY A 344 33.14 -24.10 7.59
CA GLY A 344 34.53 -24.29 7.22
C GLY A 344 34.72 -25.11 5.92
N PRO A 345 35.89 -25.72 5.73
CA PRO A 345 36.18 -26.57 4.56
C PRO A 345 35.23 -27.76 4.41
N GLU A 346 34.61 -28.21 5.49
CA GLU A 346 33.67 -29.33 5.48
C GLU A 346 32.41 -29.10 4.67
N VAL A 347 32.03 -27.84 4.41
CA VAL A 347 30.84 -27.53 3.60
C VAL A 347 31.14 -27.38 2.12
N GLU A 348 32.38 -27.40 1.68
CA GLU A 348 32.76 -27.22 0.23
C GLU A 348 32.10 -28.25 -0.68
N PRO A 349 32.06 -29.56 -0.36
CA PRO A 349 31.35 -30.52 -1.22
C PRO A 349 29.84 -30.19 -1.37
N LEU A 350 29.20 -29.76 -0.28
CA LEU A 350 27.81 -29.35 -0.31
C LEU A 350 27.62 -28.07 -1.15
N ARG A 351 28.53 -27.11 -1.02
CA ARG A 351 28.52 -25.87 -1.81
C ARG A 351 28.69 -26.14 -3.32
N ALA A 352 29.57 -27.10 -3.68
CA ALA A 352 29.74 -27.45 -5.08
C ALA A 352 28.45 -28.01 -5.67
N VAL A 353 27.84 -29.01 -5.05
CA VAL A 353 26.55 -29.56 -5.49
C VAL A 353 25.46 -28.51 -5.52
N PHE A 354 25.41 -27.65 -4.51
CA PHE A 354 24.41 -26.57 -4.46
C PHE A 354 24.64 -25.54 -5.58
N GLY A 355 25.89 -25.28 -5.96
CA GLY A 355 26.24 -24.45 -7.09
C GLY A 355 25.72 -25.03 -8.43
N GLU A 356 25.83 -26.35 -8.63
CA GLU A 356 25.26 -27.02 -9.80
C GLU A 356 23.72 -26.91 -9.81
N LEU A 357 23.08 -27.07 -8.66
CA LEU A 357 21.62 -26.91 -8.52
C LEU A 357 21.15 -25.49 -8.85
N LEU A 358 21.95 -24.47 -8.54
CA LEU A 358 21.65 -23.07 -8.85
C LEU A 358 21.68 -22.75 -10.34
N GLU A 359 22.28 -23.60 -11.19
CA GLU A 359 22.20 -23.46 -12.66
C GLU A 359 20.83 -23.88 -13.21
N LEU A 360 19.99 -24.57 -12.40
CA LEU A 360 18.67 -25.01 -12.79
C LEU A 360 17.63 -23.89 -12.60
N GLY A 361 16.99 -23.43 -13.67
CA GLY A 361 16.00 -22.35 -13.65
C GLY A 361 14.90 -22.50 -12.59
N PRO A 362 14.28 -23.68 -12.41
CA PRO A 362 13.29 -23.88 -11.33
C PRO A 362 13.84 -23.66 -9.92
N VAL A 363 15.08 -24.07 -9.66
CA VAL A 363 15.77 -23.91 -8.36
C VAL A 363 16.07 -22.43 -8.12
N GLN A 364 16.64 -21.74 -9.13
CA GLN A 364 16.85 -20.29 -9.06
C GLN A 364 15.57 -19.56 -8.72
N ARG A 365 14.48 -19.84 -9.44
CA ARG A 365 13.19 -19.21 -9.22
C ARG A 365 12.67 -19.46 -7.79
N HIS A 366 12.77 -20.69 -7.31
CA HIS A 366 12.32 -21.06 -5.97
C HIS A 366 13.09 -20.27 -4.89
N LEU A 367 14.42 -20.26 -4.96
CA LEU A 367 15.25 -19.57 -3.97
C LEU A 367 15.16 -18.04 -4.07
N ALA A 368 15.05 -17.51 -5.31
CA ALA A 368 14.81 -16.09 -5.52
C ALA A 368 13.47 -15.64 -4.92
N ASN A 369 12.40 -16.44 -5.08
CA ASN A 369 11.11 -16.16 -4.43
C ASN A 369 11.21 -16.16 -2.91
N MET A 370 11.97 -17.10 -2.32
CA MET A 370 12.18 -17.14 -0.85
C MET A 370 12.87 -15.88 -0.33
N ILE A 371 13.90 -15.38 -1.02
CA ILE A 371 14.64 -14.18 -0.61
C ILE A 371 13.79 -12.92 -0.86
N SER A 372 13.10 -12.85 -1.98
CA SER A 372 12.26 -11.72 -2.39
C SER A 372 10.93 -11.67 -1.62
N ALA A 373 10.62 -12.71 -0.82
CA ALA A 373 9.36 -12.92 -0.10
C ALA A 373 8.11 -12.95 -0.99
N LEU A 374 8.27 -13.36 -2.26
CA LEU A 374 7.15 -13.52 -3.21
C LEU A 374 6.43 -14.87 -3.03
N ASP A 375 7.04 -15.82 -2.34
CA ASP A 375 6.48 -17.13 -1.97
C ASP A 375 5.71 -17.12 -0.63
N THR A 376 5.56 -15.94 -0.03
CA THR A 376 4.81 -15.75 1.22
C THR A 376 3.55 -14.93 0.99
N PRO A 377 2.51 -15.08 1.85
CA PRO A 377 1.32 -14.24 1.75
C PRO A 377 1.70 -12.76 1.70
N ARG A 378 1.10 -12.03 0.76
CA ARG A 378 1.26 -10.58 0.70
C ARG A 378 0.66 -9.98 1.98
N PRO A 379 1.38 -9.10 2.70
CA PRO A 379 0.79 -8.37 3.80
C PRO A 379 -0.49 -7.65 3.37
N ALA A 380 -1.47 -7.60 4.26
CA ALA A 380 -2.74 -6.96 3.98
C ALA A 380 -2.50 -5.53 3.46
N ALA A 381 -3.15 -5.18 2.37
CA ALA A 381 -3.11 -3.82 1.87
C ALA A 381 -3.61 -2.86 2.96
N PRO A 382 -3.03 -1.66 3.10
CA PRO A 382 -3.57 -0.68 4.02
C PRO A 382 -5.06 -0.52 3.71
N PRO A 383 -5.92 -0.33 4.73
CA PRO A 383 -7.32 -0.08 4.47
C PRO A 383 -7.39 1.08 3.48
N ARG A 384 -8.07 0.87 2.36
CA ARG A 384 -8.51 2.02 1.57
C ARG A 384 -9.37 2.82 2.52
N ARG A 385 -8.90 4.00 2.90
CA ARG A 385 -9.59 4.88 3.84
C ARG A 385 -11.07 4.90 3.51
N ALA A 386 -11.90 4.26 4.34
CA ALA A 386 -13.20 4.82 4.63
C ALA A 386 -12.90 6.13 5.38
N PRO A 387 -13.45 7.27 4.99
CA PRO A 387 -13.11 8.52 5.63
C PRO A 387 -13.50 8.45 7.10
N ALA A 388 -12.50 8.48 7.96
CA ALA A 388 -12.68 8.67 9.39
C ALA A 388 -13.30 10.05 9.58
N THR A 389 -14.42 10.07 10.29
CA THR A 389 -15.03 11.28 10.86
C THR A 389 -14.07 11.94 11.82
N HIS A 390 -13.14 12.74 11.32
CA HIS A 390 -12.57 13.89 12.02
C HIS A 390 -11.94 14.85 11.00
N ARG A 391 -12.55 16.00 10.97
CA ARG A 391 -12.32 17.22 10.26
C ARG A 391 -10.85 17.67 10.27
N ARG A 392 -10.09 17.36 9.23
CA ARG A 392 -9.13 18.29 8.61
C ARG A 392 -9.21 18.06 7.13
N ILE A 393 -9.64 19.06 6.40
CA ILE A 393 -9.73 19.12 4.95
C ILE A 393 -8.33 18.86 4.40
N ALA A 394 -8.02 17.58 4.08
CA ALA A 394 -7.11 17.33 3.00
C ALA A 394 -7.85 17.82 1.76
N MET A 395 -7.31 18.80 1.06
CA MET A 395 -7.91 19.27 -0.19
C MET A 395 -8.05 18.05 -1.09
N GLY A 396 -9.28 17.59 -1.35
CA GLY A 396 -9.57 16.46 -2.21
C GLY A 396 -9.03 16.70 -3.61
N SER A 397 -8.78 15.65 -4.36
CA SER A 397 -8.22 15.75 -5.72
C SER A 397 -9.08 16.62 -6.65
N LEU A 398 -10.36 16.81 -6.30
CA LEU A 398 -11.35 17.62 -7.04
C LEU A 398 -11.74 18.92 -6.31
N THR A 399 -10.94 19.36 -5.34
CA THR A 399 -11.17 20.65 -4.65
C THR A 399 -11.18 21.79 -5.67
N THR A 400 -12.16 22.68 -5.55
CA THR A 400 -12.45 23.75 -6.51
C THR A 400 -13.11 23.30 -7.81
N LYS A 401 -13.29 22.01 -8.06
CA LYS A 401 -14.00 21.51 -9.25
C LYS A 401 -15.51 21.49 -9.02
N THR A 402 -16.25 21.63 -10.12
CA THR A 402 -17.70 21.52 -10.15
C THR A 402 -18.08 20.29 -10.98
N ALA A 403 -19.11 19.58 -10.58
CA ALA A 403 -19.55 18.36 -11.24
C ALA A 403 -21.07 18.34 -11.41
N LEU A 404 -21.54 17.88 -12.57
CA LEU A 404 -22.91 17.48 -12.80
C LEU A 404 -23.00 15.97 -12.92
N VAL A 405 -23.86 15.32 -12.14
CA VAL A 405 -24.16 13.90 -12.26
C VAL A 405 -25.64 13.73 -12.62
N THR A 406 -25.94 13.29 -13.83
CA THR A 406 -27.33 13.11 -14.25
C THR A 406 -27.92 11.83 -13.65
N GLY A 407 -29.19 11.87 -13.20
CA GLY A 407 -29.86 10.74 -12.59
C GLY A 407 -29.24 10.31 -11.25
N SER A 408 -28.85 11.26 -10.41
CA SER A 408 -28.07 11.00 -9.21
C SER A 408 -28.86 10.95 -7.91
N SER A 409 -30.19 10.89 -7.97
CA SER A 409 -31.03 10.72 -6.78
C SER A 409 -31.03 9.31 -6.19
N ARG A 410 -30.54 8.28 -6.93
CA ARG A 410 -30.47 6.88 -6.48
C ARG A 410 -29.38 6.08 -7.21
N GLY A 411 -29.16 4.83 -6.73
CA GLY A 411 -28.31 3.83 -7.40
C GLY A 411 -26.90 4.30 -7.69
N ILE A 412 -26.39 3.96 -8.87
CA ILE A 412 -25.03 4.29 -9.31
C ILE A 412 -24.79 5.81 -9.29
N GLY A 413 -25.75 6.60 -9.81
CA GLY A 413 -25.62 8.06 -9.84
C GLY A 413 -25.50 8.69 -8.44
N ARG A 414 -26.24 8.19 -7.45
CA ARG A 414 -26.11 8.61 -6.05
C ARG A 414 -24.70 8.32 -5.49
N ALA A 415 -24.20 7.11 -5.71
CA ALA A 415 -22.85 6.74 -5.26
C ALA A 415 -21.77 7.60 -5.92
N ILE A 416 -21.90 7.88 -7.23
CA ILE A 416 -21.00 8.78 -7.97
C ILE A 416 -21.04 10.19 -7.38
N ALA A 417 -22.24 10.77 -7.15
CA ALA A 417 -22.39 12.11 -6.62
C ALA A 417 -21.72 12.24 -5.23
N ILE A 418 -22.00 11.31 -4.33
CA ILE A 418 -21.39 11.27 -2.99
C ILE A 418 -19.87 11.10 -3.10
N ARG A 419 -19.38 10.23 -3.99
CA ARG A 419 -17.95 10.00 -4.15
C ARG A 419 -17.23 11.23 -4.69
N LEU A 420 -17.74 11.92 -5.71
CA LEU A 420 -17.12 13.14 -6.25
C LEU A 420 -17.12 14.28 -5.21
N ALA A 421 -18.18 14.40 -4.41
CA ALA A 421 -18.25 15.37 -3.33
C ALA A 421 -17.21 15.08 -2.22
N ARG A 422 -16.98 13.82 -1.87
CA ARG A 422 -15.91 13.38 -0.95
C ARG A 422 -14.52 13.70 -1.46
N GLU A 423 -14.32 13.72 -2.79
CA GLU A 423 -13.06 14.17 -3.43
C GLU A 423 -12.97 15.71 -3.50
N GLY A 424 -13.96 16.44 -2.98
CA GLY A 424 -13.94 17.90 -2.84
C GLY A 424 -14.72 18.69 -3.89
N ALA A 425 -15.37 18.05 -4.87
CA ALA A 425 -16.15 18.72 -5.87
C ALA A 425 -17.45 19.35 -5.30
N LEU A 426 -17.89 20.47 -5.86
CA LEU A 426 -19.28 20.92 -5.72
C LEU A 426 -20.14 20.14 -6.72
N VAL A 427 -21.13 19.37 -6.25
CA VAL A 427 -21.89 18.44 -7.08
C VAL A 427 -23.33 18.91 -7.29
N ALA A 428 -23.72 19.06 -8.55
CA ALA A 428 -25.13 19.20 -8.95
C ALA A 428 -25.77 17.82 -9.05
N VAL A 429 -26.73 17.54 -8.16
CA VAL A 429 -27.50 16.29 -8.07
C VAL A 429 -28.75 16.42 -8.93
N HIS A 430 -28.74 15.80 -10.11
CA HIS A 430 -29.88 15.89 -11.02
C HIS A 430 -30.91 14.79 -10.75
N TYR A 431 -32.19 15.16 -10.80
CA TYR A 431 -33.35 14.29 -10.69
C TYR A 431 -34.48 14.67 -11.64
N ALA A 432 -35.35 13.71 -11.99
CA ALA A 432 -36.53 13.97 -12.82
C ALA A 432 -37.78 14.23 -11.95
N GLY A 433 -38.26 13.24 -11.19
CA GLY A 433 -39.52 13.30 -10.47
C GLY A 433 -39.43 13.16 -8.94
N ASN A 434 -38.35 12.59 -8.39
CA ASN A 434 -38.23 12.36 -6.95
C ASN A 434 -37.31 13.39 -6.30
N GLU A 435 -37.88 14.51 -5.92
CA GLU A 435 -37.19 15.62 -5.24
C GLU A 435 -36.70 15.22 -3.85
N GLN A 436 -37.48 14.46 -3.08
CA GLN A 436 -37.09 14.02 -1.75
C GLN A 436 -35.82 13.20 -1.80
N ALA A 437 -35.72 12.22 -2.70
CA ALA A 437 -34.52 11.40 -2.85
C ALA A 437 -33.29 12.21 -3.27
N ALA A 438 -33.47 13.26 -4.11
CA ALA A 438 -32.37 14.16 -4.47
C ALA A 438 -31.89 14.99 -3.28
N ASN A 439 -32.82 15.51 -2.48
CA ASN A 439 -32.51 16.28 -1.27
C ASN A 439 -31.86 15.41 -0.19
N GLU A 440 -32.23 14.12 -0.08
CA GLU A 440 -31.54 13.16 0.80
C GLU A 440 -30.09 12.95 0.37
N VAL A 441 -29.80 12.93 -0.94
CA VAL A 441 -28.41 12.85 -1.44
C VAL A 441 -27.64 14.12 -1.12
N VAL A 442 -28.25 15.30 -1.31
CA VAL A 442 -27.63 16.59 -0.96
C VAL A 442 -27.33 16.63 0.53
N ALA A 443 -28.32 16.27 1.39
CA ALA A 443 -28.14 16.23 2.84
C ALA A 443 -27.03 15.24 3.27
N ALA A 444 -26.94 14.08 2.62
CA ALA A 444 -25.86 13.10 2.89
C ALA A 444 -24.49 13.67 2.53
N ILE A 445 -24.36 14.37 1.40
CA ILE A 445 -23.13 15.02 0.98
C ILE A 445 -22.73 16.13 1.96
N GLU A 446 -23.67 16.98 2.34
CA GLU A 446 -23.45 18.09 3.28
C GLU A 446 -23.14 17.59 4.69
N GLY A 447 -23.83 16.53 5.13
CA GLY A 447 -23.54 15.85 6.39
C GLY A 447 -22.11 15.28 6.48
N ASP A 448 -21.55 14.84 5.36
CA ASP A 448 -20.15 14.41 5.23
C ASP A 448 -19.17 15.61 5.05
N GLY A 449 -19.67 16.86 5.06
CA GLY A 449 -18.86 18.07 4.91
C GLY A 449 -18.53 18.42 3.46
N GLY A 450 -19.16 17.78 2.48
CA GLY A 450 -19.11 18.12 1.07
C GLY A 450 -20.06 19.25 0.67
N ARG A 451 -20.17 19.56 -0.61
CA ARG A 451 -21.05 20.61 -1.14
C ARG A 451 -21.86 20.05 -2.31
N ALA A 452 -23.17 20.25 -2.27
CA ALA A 452 -24.05 19.83 -3.35
C ALA A 452 -25.29 20.74 -3.46
N PHE A 453 -26.01 20.61 -4.57
CA PHE A 453 -27.34 21.18 -4.76
C PHE A 453 -28.14 20.32 -5.73
N ALA A 454 -29.45 20.34 -5.61
CA ALA A 454 -30.35 19.58 -6.46
C ALA A 454 -30.74 20.39 -7.72
N VAL A 455 -30.85 19.70 -8.87
CA VAL A 455 -31.33 20.27 -10.13
C VAL A 455 -32.39 19.36 -10.73
N ARG A 456 -33.58 19.88 -10.97
CA ARG A 456 -34.68 19.16 -11.58
C ARG A 456 -34.67 19.32 -13.10
N ALA A 457 -34.84 18.22 -13.82
CA ALA A 457 -35.17 18.24 -15.27
C ALA A 457 -35.69 16.86 -15.72
N GLU A 458 -36.61 16.83 -16.67
CA GLU A 458 -37.06 15.58 -17.32
C GLU A 458 -36.37 15.41 -18.68
N LEU A 459 -35.31 14.62 -18.72
CA LEU A 459 -34.39 14.50 -19.86
C LEU A 459 -35.06 13.89 -21.12
N GLY A 460 -36.10 13.11 -20.97
CA GLY A 460 -36.86 12.55 -22.07
C GLY A 460 -37.89 13.51 -22.68
N ALA A 461 -38.19 14.64 -22.01
CA ALA A 461 -39.17 15.60 -22.43
C ALA A 461 -38.57 16.69 -23.36
N PRO A 462 -39.37 17.29 -24.26
CA PRO A 462 -38.95 18.46 -24.99
C PRO A 462 -38.54 19.59 -24.04
N GLY A 463 -37.36 20.17 -24.25
CA GLY A 463 -36.85 21.24 -23.40
C GLY A 463 -36.10 20.77 -22.15
N GLY A 464 -36.16 19.50 -21.75
CA GLY A 464 -35.58 19.00 -20.50
C GLY A 464 -34.07 19.21 -20.38
N VAL A 465 -33.29 19.07 -21.46
CA VAL A 465 -31.86 19.42 -21.47
C VAL A 465 -31.62 20.92 -21.24
N HIS A 466 -32.50 21.78 -21.75
CA HIS A 466 -32.41 23.22 -21.52
C HIS A 466 -32.66 23.56 -20.05
N GLU A 467 -33.70 22.97 -19.48
CA GLU A 467 -34.08 23.10 -18.07
C GLU A 467 -32.94 22.65 -17.12
N LEU A 468 -32.31 21.49 -17.43
CA LEU A 468 -31.16 21.00 -16.70
C LEU A 468 -30.01 22.01 -16.65
N LEU A 469 -29.60 22.50 -17.82
CA LEU A 469 -28.43 23.39 -17.90
C LEU A 469 -28.71 24.77 -17.35
N LEU A 470 -29.92 25.29 -17.49
CA LEU A 470 -30.33 26.54 -16.86
C LEU A 470 -30.31 26.43 -15.33
N GLY A 471 -30.86 25.34 -14.76
CA GLY A 471 -30.82 25.06 -13.33
C GLY A 471 -29.40 24.85 -12.79
N LEU A 472 -28.55 24.20 -13.60
CA LEU A 472 -27.12 24.02 -13.28
C LEU A 472 -26.39 25.36 -13.22
N GLU A 473 -26.52 26.20 -14.24
CA GLU A 473 -25.86 27.51 -14.32
C GLU A 473 -26.28 28.44 -13.19
N LEU A 474 -27.57 28.48 -12.85
CA LEU A 474 -28.07 29.23 -11.69
C LEU A 474 -27.48 28.74 -10.39
N GLY A 475 -27.49 27.42 -10.17
CA GLY A 475 -26.95 26.81 -8.94
C GLY A 475 -25.44 26.96 -8.79
N LEU A 476 -24.68 26.87 -9.89
CA LEU A 476 -23.24 27.13 -9.90
C LEU A 476 -22.94 28.60 -9.61
N LYS A 477 -23.61 29.52 -10.29
CA LYS A 477 -23.41 30.96 -10.12
C LYS A 477 -23.66 31.42 -8.70
N GLU A 478 -24.71 30.90 -8.07
CA GLU A 478 -25.03 31.20 -6.67
C GLU A 478 -23.92 30.75 -5.70
N ARG A 479 -23.26 29.62 -5.98
CA ARG A 479 -22.33 28.97 -5.04
C ARG A 479 -20.86 29.23 -5.32
N THR A 480 -20.52 29.62 -6.55
CA THR A 480 -19.12 29.81 -6.99
C THR A 480 -18.86 31.20 -7.61
N GLY A 481 -19.93 31.96 -7.91
CA GLY A 481 -19.85 33.21 -8.65
C GLY A 481 -19.68 33.03 -10.17
N GLY A 482 -19.46 31.82 -10.67
CA GLY A 482 -19.28 31.46 -12.08
C GLY A 482 -20.19 30.31 -12.52
N THR A 483 -20.09 29.94 -13.79
CA THR A 483 -20.87 28.83 -14.38
C THR A 483 -20.01 27.67 -14.87
N ASP A 484 -18.74 27.64 -14.49
CA ASP A 484 -17.78 26.61 -14.92
C ASP A 484 -18.22 25.21 -14.48
N LEU A 485 -18.28 24.28 -15.44
CA LEU A 485 -18.54 22.87 -15.23
C LEU A 485 -17.29 22.05 -15.57
N ASN A 486 -16.56 21.60 -14.57
CA ASN A 486 -15.32 20.84 -14.78
C ASN A 486 -15.56 19.36 -15.09
N ILE A 487 -16.60 18.75 -14.52
CA ILE A 487 -16.87 17.32 -14.61
C ILE A 487 -18.34 17.10 -14.99
N LEU A 488 -18.57 16.38 -16.08
CA LEU A 488 -19.89 15.96 -16.51
C LEU A 488 -19.97 14.43 -16.45
N VAL A 489 -20.92 13.90 -15.70
CA VAL A 489 -21.23 12.46 -15.67
C VAL A 489 -22.62 12.22 -16.24
N ASN A 490 -22.70 11.68 -17.44
CA ASN A 490 -23.93 11.21 -18.06
C ASN A 490 -24.27 9.82 -17.52
N ASN A 491 -25.04 9.78 -16.43
CA ASN A 491 -25.46 8.55 -15.78
C ASN A 491 -26.96 8.26 -15.95
N ALA A 492 -27.80 9.29 -16.11
CA ALA A 492 -29.23 9.08 -16.27
C ALA A 492 -29.54 8.06 -17.39
N GLY A 493 -30.44 7.14 -17.10
CA GLY A 493 -30.83 6.12 -18.06
C GLY A 493 -32.08 5.38 -17.60
N VAL A 494 -32.81 4.87 -18.59
CA VAL A 494 -33.94 3.96 -18.42
C VAL A 494 -33.62 2.63 -19.07
N MET A 495 -34.07 1.54 -18.46
CA MET A 495 -33.89 0.18 -18.98
C MET A 495 -35.11 -0.29 -19.78
N GLY A 496 -34.92 -1.28 -20.64
CA GLY A 496 -35.96 -1.90 -21.45
C GLY A 496 -36.61 -3.08 -20.73
N GLY A 497 -35.94 -4.18 -20.68
CA GLY A 497 -36.45 -5.44 -20.07
C GLY A 497 -37.61 -6.05 -20.84
N VAL A 498 -37.65 -5.83 -22.18
CA VAL A 498 -38.72 -6.27 -23.06
C VAL A 498 -38.10 -7.07 -24.21
N ALA A 499 -38.73 -8.22 -24.56
CA ALA A 499 -38.29 -9.03 -25.70
C ALA A 499 -38.29 -8.23 -27.00
N PRO A 500 -37.37 -8.48 -27.94
CA PRO A 500 -37.26 -7.72 -29.19
C PRO A 500 -38.56 -7.61 -29.96
N GLU A 501 -39.35 -8.66 -29.94
CA GLU A 501 -40.63 -8.75 -30.66
C GLU A 501 -41.76 -7.94 -30.02
N GLU A 502 -41.59 -7.54 -28.78
CA GLU A 502 -42.60 -6.83 -27.96
C GLU A 502 -42.24 -5.33 -27.77
N VAL A 503 -41.09 -4.87 -28.22
CA VAL A 503 -40.66 -3.46 -28.11
C VAL A 503 -41.54 -2.60 -29.05
N THR A 504 -42.27 -1.64 -28.45
CA THR A 504 -43.04 -0.68 -29.26
C THR A 504 -42.16 0.50 -29.70
N PRO A 505 -42.54 1.20 -30.80
CA PRO A 505 -41.84 2.40 -31.21
C PRO A 505 -41.72 3.44 -30.11
N GLU A 506 -42.75 3.64 -29.28
CA GLU A 506 -42.78 4.62 -28.21
C GLU A 506 -41.81 4.24 -27.08
N GLN A 507 -41.69 2.95 -26.78
CA GLN A 507 -40.70 2.44 -25.81
C GLN A 507 -39.30 2.67 -26.37
N PHE A 508 -39.04 2.35 -27.62
CA PHE A 508 -37.75 2.54 -28.27
C PHE A 508 -37.38 4.04 -28.28
N ASP A 509 -38.30 4.92 -28.69
CA ASP A 509 -38.11 6.37 -28.74
C ASP A 509 -37.78 6.93 -27.36
N ARG A 510 -38.45 6.44 -26.29
CA ARG A 510 -38.18 6.84 -24.91
C ARG A 510 -36.78 6.41 -24.46
N LEU A 511 -36.37 5.19 -24.78
CA LEU A 511 -35.01 4.70 -24.49
C LEU A 511 -33.97 5.59 -25.16
N TYR A 512 -34.14 5.88 -26.44
CA TYR A 512 -33.23 6.75 -27.19
C TYR A 512 -33.25 8.20 -26.72
N ALA A 513 -34.41 8.74 -26.37
CA ALA A 513 -34.54 10.12 -25.90
C ALA A 513 -33.71 10.34 -24.61
N VAL A 514 -33.80 9.41 -23.65
CA VAL A 514 -33.13 9.55 -22.36
C VAL A 514 -31.66 9.09 -22.43
N ASN A 515 -31.41 7.91 -23.02
CA ASN A 515 -30.11 7.24 -22.90
C ASN A 515 -29.08 7.72 -23.94
N ALA A 516 -29.50 8.25 -25.09
CA ALA A 516 -28.60 8.63 -26.17
C ALA A 516 -28.73 10.11 -26.57
N LYS A 517 -29.97 10.56 -26.87
CA LYS A 517 -30.22 11.93 -27.35
C LYS A 517 -29.92 12.97 -26.28
N ALA A 518 -30.40 12.77 -25.05
CA ALA A 518 -30.15 13.72 -23.95
C ALA A 518 -28.64 13.85 -23.65
N PRO A 519 -27.84 12.81 -23.46
CA PRO A 519 -26.38 12.90 -23.27
C PRO A 519 -25.69 13.69 -24.39
N PHE A 520 -26.05 13.45 -25.67
CA PHE A 520 -25.47 14.16 -26.78
C PHE A 520 -25.68 15.70 -26.65
N PHE A 521 -26.91 16.13 -26.41
CA PHE A 521 -27.24 17.56 -26.29
C PHE A 521 -26.77 18.18 -24.97
N ILE A 522 -26.65 17.37 -23.88
CA ILE A 522 -26.02 17.83 -22.63
C ILE A 522 -24.56 18.15 -22.88
N VAL A 523 -23.78 17.21 -23.50
CA VAL A 523 -22.39 17.46 -23.86
C VAL A 523 -22.29 18.72 -24.73
N GLN A 524 -23.03 18.77 -25.84
CA GLN A 524 -22.99 19.89 -26.79
C GLN A 524 -23.17 21.25 -26.11
N ARG A 525 -24.13 21.37 -25.21
CA ARG A 525 -24.44 22.65 -24.52
C ARG A 525 -23.51 22.92 -23.35
N ALA A 526 -23.09 21.88 -22.60
CA ALA A 526 -22.16 22.03 -21.50
C ALA A 526 -20.77 22.52 -21.91
N LEU A 527 -20.38 22.31 -23.17
CA LEU A 527 -19.08 22.78 -23.70
C LEU A 527 -18.89 24.31 -23.64
N ALA A 528 -19.96 25.09 -23.61
CA ALA A 528 -19.88 26.54 -23.44
C ALA A 528 -19.38 26.93 -22.02
N ASN A 529 -19.69 26.12 -21.04
CA ASN A 529 -19.33 26.33 -19.62
C ASN A 529 -18.22 25.39 -19.15
N MET A 530 -17.68 24.52 -20.04
CA MET A 530 -16.61 23.58 -19.67
C MET A 530 -15.25 24.19 -19.97
N PRO A 531 -14.40 24.43 -18.95
CA PRO A 531 -13.04 24.91 -19.15
C PRO A 531 -12.17 23.84 -19.80
N ASP A 532 -11.03 24.26 -20.36
CA ASP A 532 -10.02 23.34 -20.86
C ASP A 532 -9.53 22.42 -19.72
N GLY A 533 -9.22 21.19 -20.06
CA GLY A 533 -8.92 20.16 -19.07
C GLY A 533 -10.15 19.56 -18.37
N GLY A 534 -11.36 19.79 -18.88
CA GLY A 534 -12.60 19.20 -18.37
C GLY A 534 -12.64 17.66 -18.47
N ARG A 535 -13.63 17.05 -17.82
CA ARG A 535 -13.83 15.59 -17.78
C ARG A 535 -15.28 15.25 -18.14
N ILE A 536 -15.47 14.42 -19.16
CA ILE A 536 -16.78 13.88 -19.53
C ILE A 536 -16.74 12.36 -19.34
N ILE A 537 -17.64 11.84 -18.54
CA ILE A 537 -17.71 10.42 -18.21
C ILE A 537 -19.13 9.95 -18.52
N ASN A 538 -19.24 8.97 -19.40
CA ASN A 538 -20.50 8.42 -19.83
C ASN A 538 -20.70 7.04 -19.19
N ILE A 539 -21.82 6.81 -18.52
CA ILE A 539 -22.15 5.48 -18.00
C ILE A 539 -22.78 4.67 -19.13
N SER A 540 -21.98 3.78 -19.69
CA SER A 540 -22.37 2.79 -20.70
C SER A 540 -22.98 1.55 -20.05
N SER A 541 -22.72 0.37 -20.57
CA SER A 541 -23.18 -0.92 -20.03
C SER A 541 -22.28 -2.04 -20.54
N GLY A 542 -22.09 -3.09 -19.74
CA GLY A 542 -21.54 -4.36 -20.19
C GLY A 542 -22.30 -4.96 -21.38
N LEU A 543 -23.58 -4.63 -21.53
CA LEU A 543 -24.41 -5.09 -22.65
C LEU A 543 -24.00 -4.56 -24.03
N THR A 544 -23.07 -3.64 -24.11
CA THR A 544 -22.41 -3.28 -25.39
C THR A 544 -21.35 -4.31 -25.81
N ARG A 545 -20.99 -5.23 -24.94
CA ARG A 545 -19.95 -6.26 -25.12
C ARG A 545 -20.47 -7.68 -24.87
N PHE A 546 -21.59 -7.80 -24.17
CA PHE A 546 -22.24 -9.05 -23.78
C PHE A 546 -23.68 -9.08 -24.29
N ALA A 547 -24.10 -10.21 -24.87
CA ALA A 547 -25.43 -10.32 -25.44
C ALA A 547 -26.49 -10.70 -24.39
N ASN A 548 -27.54 -9.89 -24.30
CA ASN A 548 -28.79 -10.21 -23.66
C ASN A 548 -29.95 -9.81 -24.58
N PRO A 549 -30.63 -10.78 -25.22
CA PRO A 549 -31.70 -10.48 -26.18
C PRO A 549 -32.87 -9.66 -25.59
N GLN A 550 -33.15 -9.80 -24.29
CA GLN A 550 -34.20 -9.03 -23.62
C GLN A 550 -33.89 -7.53 -23.46
N GLU A 551 -32.66 -7.13 -23.74
CA GLU A 551 -32.20 -5.77 -23.57
C GLU A 551 -31.63 -5.17 -24.87
N VAL A 552 -32.00 -5.70 -26.06
CA VAL A 552 -31.41 -5.28 -27.32
C VAL A 552 -31.62 -3.78 -27.59
N ALA A 553 -32.82 -3.25 -27.37
CA ALA A 553 -33.13 -1.83 -27.59
C ALA A 553 -32.33 -0.92 -26.62
N TYR A 554 -32.17 -1.33 -25.36
CA TYR A 554 -31.33 -0.65 -24.38
C TYR A 554 -29.85 -0.70 -24.77
N ALA A 555 -29.36 -1.89 -25.15
CA ALA A 555 -27.96 -2.08 -25.54
C ALA A 555 -27.58 -1.20 -26.75
N MET A 556 -28.50 -1.04 -27.73
CA MET A 556 -28.33 -0.11 -28.86
C MET A 556 -28.10 1.32 -28.38
N THR A 557 -28.86 1.81 -27.38
CA THR A 557 -28.68 3.16 -26.86
C THR A 557 -27.32 3.33 -26.15
N LYS A 558 -26.84 2.26 -25.48
CA LYS A 558 -25.52 2.28 -24.81
C LYS A 558 -24.38 2.13 -25.82
N GLY A 559 -24.57 1.45 -26.93
CA GLY A 559 -23.66 1.48 -28.08
C GLY A 559 -23.54 2.88 -28.69
N ALA A 560 -24.63 3.65 -28.77
CA ALA A 560 -24.60 5.04 -29.20
C ALA A 560 -23.77 5.92 -28.25
N ILE A 561 -23.80 5.65 -26.94
CA ILE A 561 -22.97 6.33 -25.92
C ILE A 561 -21.49 6.02 -26.10
N ASP A 562 -21.13 4.77 -26.46
CA ASP A 562 -19.73 4.42 -26.72
C ASP A 562 -19.20 5.15 -27.98
N GLN A 563 -20.04 5.31 -29.01
CA GLN A 563 -19.70 6.11 -30.19
C GLN A 563 -19.60 7.61 -29.86
N LEU A 564 -20.50 8.16 -29.05
CA LEU A 564 -20.40 9.52 -28.55
C LEU A 564 -19.06 9.74 -27.84
N THR A 565 -18.66 8.82 -26.96
CA THR A 565 -17.38 8.86 -26.25
C THR A 565 -16.21 8.92 -27.22
N LEU A 566 -16.16 8.01 -28.19
CA LEU A 566 -15.06 7.92 -29.15
C LEU A 566 -14.88 9.20 -29.96
N HIS A 567 -15.99 9.70 -30.52
CA HIS A 567 -15.94 10.88 -31.43
C HIS A 567 -15.70 12.18 -30.68
N TYR A 568 -16.33 12.40 -29.51
CA TYR A 568 -16.06 13.58 -28.70
C TYR A 568 -14.67 13.59 -28.10
N ALA A 569 -14.07 12.43 -27.74
CA ALA A 569 -12.70 12.36 -27.29
C ALA A 569 -11.72 12.93 -28.33
N LYS A 570 -11.91 12.57 -29.60
CA LYS A 570 -11.10 13.12 -30.72
C LYS A 570 -11.35 14.61 -30.93
N HIS A 571 -12.62 15.04 -30.87
CA HIS A 571 -13.01 16.43 -31.11
C HIS A 571 -12.48 17.37 -30.01
N LEU A 572 -12.54 16.95 -28.75
CA LEU A 572 -12.22 17.76 -27.57
C LEU A 572 -10.77 17.63 -27.07
N GLY A 573 -10.00 16.70 -27.66
CA GLY A 573 -8.58 16.51 -27.34
C GLY A 573 -7.73 17.78 -27.38
N PRO A 574 -7.87 18.68 -28.38
CA PRO A 574 -7.13 19.95 -28.41
C PRO A 574 -7.37 20.87 -27.21
N ARG A 575 -8.52 20.72 -26.53
CA ARG A 575 -8.85 21.42 -25.27
C ARG A 575 -8.40 20.69 -24.02
N GLY A 576 -7.69 19.55 -24.13
CA GLY A 576 -7.33 18.71 -23.01
C GLY A 576 -8.53 18.09 -22.27
N ILE A 577 -9.74 18.13 -22.85
CA ILE A 577 -10.94 17.54 -22.27
C ILE A 577 -10.93 16.04 -22.59
N THR A 578 -11.01 15.20 -21.54
CA THR A 578 -11.13 13.76 -21.74
C THR A 578 -12.59 13.32 -21.78
N VAL A 579 -12.88 12.34 -22.63
CA VAL A 579 -14.21 11.73 -22.74
C VAL A 579 -14.08 10.22 -22.70
N ASN A 580 -14.67 9.57 -21.67
CA ASN A 580 -14.56 8.13 -21.47
C ASN A 580 -15.91 7.51 -21.13
N SER A 581 -16.08 6.24 -21.49
CA SER A 581 -17.21 5.39 -21.05
C SER A 581 -16.80 4.49 -19.89
N VAL A 582 -17.69 4.32 -18.92
CA VAL A 582 -17.60 3.28 -17.89
C VAL A 582 -18.74 2.29 -18.15
N GLY A 583 -18.40 1.01 -18.27
CA GLY A 583 -19.35 -0.08 -18.51
C GLY A 583 -19.60 -0.91 -17.26
N PRO A 584 -20.67 -0.63 -16.49
CA PRO A 584 -21.07 -1.49 -15.38
C PRO A 584 -21.51 -2.86 -15.87
N GLY A 585 -21.21 -3.90 -15.08
CA GLY A 585 -21.86 -5.20 -15.16
C GLY A 585 -23.18 -5.22 -14.37
N ILE A 586 -23.55 -6.41 -13.89
CA ILE A 586 -24.72 -6.57 -13.03
C ILE A 586 -24.43 -5.88 -11.69
N THR A 587 -25.08 -4.74 -11.49
CA THR A 587 -24.83 -3.87 -10.33
C THR A 587 -26.15 -3.65 -9.58
N ASN A 588 -26.12 -3.78 -8.27
CA ASN A 588 -27.26 -3.52 -7.40
C ASN A 588 -27.73 -2.07 -7.52
N ASN A 589 -28.88 -1.87 -8.13
CA ASN A 589 -29.48 -0.56 -8.35
C ASN A 589 -30.71 -0.31 -7.47
N GLY A 590 -30.97 -1.20 -6.50
CA GLY A 590 -32.12 -1.16 -5.61
C GLY A 590 -33.40 -1.77 -6.22
N SER A 591 -33.33 -2.47 -7.37
CA SER A 591 -34.45 -3.19 -7.94
C SER A 591 -34.82 -4.40 -7.07
N PRO A 592 -36.14 -4.75 -6.94
CA PRO A 592 -36.60 -5.88 -6.14
C PRO A 592 -35.93 -7.22 -6.46
N VAL A 593 -35.43 -7.43 -7.68
CA VAL A 593 -34.74 -8.65 -8.08
C VAL A 593 -33.50 -8.93 -7.24
N PHE A 594 -32.82 -7.90 -6.75
CA PHE A 594 -31.65 -8.03 -5.86
C PHE A 594 -31.99 -8.43 -4.42
N GLY A 595 -33.30 -8.50 -4.10
CA GLY A 595 -33.80 -9.09 -2.85
C GLY A 595 -34.09 -10.60 -2.94
N ILE A 596 -33.93 -11.21 -4.12
CA ILE A 596 -34.22 -12.64 -4.36
C ILE A 596 -32.89 -13.42 -4.35
N PRO A 597 -32.62 -14.27 -3.31
CA PRO A 597 -31.33 -14.93 -3.14
C PRO A 597 -30.89 -15.78 -4.35
N GLU A 598 -31.83 -16.51 -4.96
CA GLU A 598 -31.56 -17.39 -6.10
C GLU A 598 -31.16 -16.59 -7.35
N ALA A 599 -31.83 -15.46 -7.59
CA ALA A 599 -31.50 -14.56 -8.69
C ALA A 599 -30.13 -13.90 -8.47
N VAL A 600 -29.85 -13.48 -7.23
CA VAL A 600 -28.55 -12.92 -6.86
C VAL A 600 -27.43 -13.96 -7.04
N ALA A 601 -27.66 -15.21 -6.64
CA ALA A 601 -26.67 -16.28 -6.81
C ALA A 601 -26.35 -16.53 -8.30
N GLN A 602 -27.39 -16.60 -9.16
CA GLN A 602 -27.20 -16.75 -10.60
C GLN A 602 -26.45 -15.56 -11.22
N MET A 603 -26.83 -14.34 -10.88
CA MET A 603 -26.16 -13.12 -11.36
C MET A 603 -24.71 -13.03 -10.86
N SER A 604 -24.45 -13.44 -9.61
CA SER A 604 -23.10 -13.46 -9.03
C SER A 604 -22.16 -14.42 -9.75
N ALA A 605 -22.67 -15.56 -10.20
CA ALA A 605 -21.90 -16.59 -10.92
C ALA A 605 -21.38 -16.09 -12.29
N LEU A 606 -21.97 -15.04 -12.86
CA LEU A 606 -21.50 -14.43 -14.11
C LEU A 606 -20.29 -13.52 -13.91
N SER A 607 -19.98 -13.12 -12.69
CA SER A 607 -18.83 -12.26 -12.37
C SER A 607 -17.62 -13.10 -11.96
N ALA A 608 -16.44 -12.72 -12.41
CA ALA A 608 -15.19 -13.34 -11.97
C ALA A 608 -14.96 -13.24 -10.45
N PHE A 609 -15.63 -12.29 -9.78
CA PHE A 609 -15.57 -12.12 -8.31
C PHE A 609 -16.66 -12.90 -7.57
N ASN A 610 -17.51 -13.65 -8.27
CA ASN A 610 -18.64 -14.40 -7.69
C ASN A 610 -19.56 -13.54 -6.79
N ARG A 611 -19.75 -12.28 -7.16
CA ARG A 611 -20.69 -11.36 -6.52
C ARG A 611 -21.28 -10.38 -7.55
N ILE A 612 -22.44 -9.84 -7.25
CA ILE A 612 -22.95 -8.67 -7.98
C ILE A 612 -22.10 -7.43 -7.64
N GLY A 613 -22.05 -6.46 -8.56
CA GLY A 613 -21.42 -5.16 -8.30
C GLY A 613 -22.27 -4.32 -7.38
N GLU A 614 -21.62 -3.49 -6.57
CA GLU A 614 -22.26 -2.44 -5.79
C GLU A 614 -22.06 -1.06 -6.47
N PRO A 615 -22.97 -0.09 -6.25
CA PRO A 615 -22.83 1.25 -6.82
C PRO A 615 -21.47 1.91 -6.57
N ASP A 616 -20.83 1.61 -5.43
CA ASP A 616 -19.52 2.14 -5.06
C ASP A 616 -18.37 1.56 -5.93
N ASP A 617 -18.52 0.36 -6.48
CA ASP A 617 -17.56 -0.22 -7.42
C ASP A 617 -17.46 0.66 -8.69
N ILE A 618 -18.61 1.17 -9.16
CA ILE A 618 -18.68 2.05 -10.33
C ILE A 618 -18.23 3.47 -9.99
N ALA A 619 -18.64 3.98 -8.82
CA ALA A 619 -18.27 5.31 -8.37
C ALA A 619 -16.74 5.48 -8.21
N GLY A 620 -16.03 4.40 -7.85
CA GLY A 620 -14.57 4.38 -7.80
C GLY A 620 -13.92 4.61 -9.17
N ALA A 621 -14.40 3.93 -10.21
CA ALA A 621 -13.90 4.09 -11.58
C ALA A 621 -14.18 5.52 -12.12
N VAL A 622 -15.38 6.04 -11.85
CA VAL A 622 -15.75 7.42 -12.25
C VAL A 622 -14.89 8.47 -11.56
N ALA A 623 -14.65 8.33 -10.25
CA ALA A 623 -13.80 9.26 -9.50
C ALA A 623 -12.36 9.27 -10.00
N PHE A 624 -11.81 8.11 -10.35
CA PHE A 624 -10.49 8.00 -10.98
C PHE A 624 -10.46 8.76 -12.33
N LEU A 625 -11.44 8.52 -13.21
CA LEU A 625 -11.52 9.20 -14.52
C LEU A 625 -11.77 10.71 -14.41
N ALA A 626 -12.39 11.17 -13.34
CA ALA A 626 -12.60 12.58 -13.03
C ALA A 626 -11.32 13.28 -12.54
N GLY A 627 -10.35 12.52 -12.01
CA GLY A 627 -9.11 13.01 -11.43
C GLY A 627 -8.03 13.35 -12.46
N GLU A 628 -6.94 13.93 -11.95
CA GLU A 628 -5.78 14.31 -12.76
C GLU A 628 -4.95 13.08 -13.21
N ASP A 629 -5.01 11.97 -12.46
CA ASP A 629 -4.29 10.74 -12.80
C ASP A 629 -4.79 10.10 -14.09
N ALA A 630 -6.05 10.39 -14.49
CA ALA A 630 -6.64 9.93 -15.74
C ALA A 630 -6.48 10.92 -16.92
N ARG A 631 -5.68 11.97 -16.81
CA ARG A 631 -5.53 13.03 -17.84
C ARG A 631 -5.07 12.53 -19.21
N TRP A 632 -4.48 11.33 -19.26
CA TRP A 632 -4.02 10.71 -20.51
C TRP A 632 -4.95 9.59 -21.01
N ILE A 633 -6.11 9.40 -20.35
CA ILE A 633 -7.13 8.42 -20.74
C ILE A 633 -8.29 9.14 -21.38
N THR A 634 -8.49 8.94 -22.68
CA THR A 634 -9.62 9.50 -23.44
C THR A 634 -10.02 8.57 -24.58
N GLY A 635 -11.30 8.58 -24.96
CA GLY A 635 -11.86 7.69 -25.96
C GLY A 635 -11.95 6.23 -25.52
N SER A 636 -11.77 5.96 -24.23
CA SER A 636 -11.68 4.61 -23.68
C SER A 636 -13.03 4.13 -23.17
N TYR A 637 -13.26 2.83 -23.33
CA TYR A 637 -14.28 2.09 -22.61
C TYR A 637 -13.61 1.39 -21.43
N VAL A 638 -13.97 1.76 -20.21
CA VAL A 638 -13.46 1.17 -18.97
C VAL A 638 -14.47 0.14 -18.48
N ASP A 639 -14.08 -1.12 -18.52
CA ASP A 639 -14.90 -2.22 -18.00
C ASP A 639 -14.91 -2.18 -16.46
N ALA A 640 -16.09 -1.97 -15.90
CA ALA A 640 -16.35 -1.99 -14.47
C ALA A 640 -17.38 -3.11 -14.12
N SER A 641 -17.30 -4.22 -14.83
CA SER A 641 -18.28 -5.32 -14.73
C SER A 641 -17.92 -6.39 -13.68
N GLY A 642 -16.75 -6.28 -13.02
CA GLY A 642 -16.25 -7.34 -12.16
C GLY A 642 -15.89 -8.61 -12.93
N GLY A 643 -15.54 -8.47 -14.23
CA GLY A 643 -15.18 -9.58 -15.09
C GLY A 643 -16.39 -10.38 -15.61
N THR A 644 -17.59 -9.80 -15.62
CA THR A 644 -18.80 -10.44 -16.20
C THR A 644 -18.62 -10.78 -17.68
N LEU A 645 -17.71 -10.11 -18.38
CA LEU A 645 -17.43 -10.33 -19.80
C LEU A 645 -16.39 -11.45 -20.06
N LEU A 646 -15.78 -12.00 -19.00
CA LEU A 646 -14.71 -13.00 -19.11
C LEU A 646 -15.22 -14.45 -19.04
N GLY A 647 -16.49 -14.64 -18.78
CA GLY A 647 -17.12 -15.95 -18.61
C GLY A 647 -18.12 -16.24 -19.73
N GLY A 648 -17.63 -16.44 -20.93
CA GLY A 648 -18.44 -16.88 -22.07
C GLY A 648 -17.87 -18.12 -22.70
#